data_6363278cf0d5d140a0e10ac75788e10d
#
_entry.id   6363278cf0d5d140a0e10ac75788e10d
#
_cell.length_a   1.000
_cell.length_b   1.000
_cell.length_c   1.000
_cell.angle_alpha   90.00
_cell.angle_beta   90.00
_cell.angle_gamma   90.00
#
_symmetry.space_group_name_H-M   'P 1'
#
loop_
_entity.id
_entity.type
_entity.pdbx_description
1 polymer ?
#
loop_
_entity_poly.entity_id
_entity_poly.type
_entity_poly.pdbx_seq_one_letter_code
_entity_poly.pdbx_strand_id
1 'polypeptide(L)'
;MNKTLRELVEPDLLSYILLLLFAAAAIYYQQFPFALGAGAALMLLLIVDVIQWRKREKRLRDFVESRIYEAESAKSSTLINFPLPIAIFKLADSRIVWGNEQFFQMCGETGTRLDASISQLVPQFNGSWILEGKTTYPTLLEIGGRKYQLHGSLIHSDQETESTGNIFMGITYWVDVTDYDDIRIKYENSRPVAGIIIIDNVDELMKNQPDRVKNDLRDAIEDRLNHWCAEFKGFLRRYDRDRYLLLLEQEHLEKLKEEKFKITEEIHEVVSPAGIAATISIGLGAGADSFPDTLQAADNAVELALSRGGDQTVIKNRVDFEFYGGRGGEVEKRTKVRSRVTANSFSNLIQEASGLLIMGHRNGDMDSYGAAVGVYSIARQRGVRAAIVADIQRSAAKSLADMLRREQEYKDAFLDPADLPAKIEPGTLLVVVDTNRPEQVEVPALLTQCERVAVIDHHRVAATFIQNAALNYIEPYASSACELVAEILQELPDVEHILPCEAEALLAGIVLDTKNFTLRTGERTFNAASWLRSEKADTSAVKRLFQSDLAQTVAKYKILQQADIYKGIAVAAPTEPQERVVAAKAADELLNISGVDASIVVAPDGTGGSFASARSIGEINVQILMEKLGGGGNRSAAAVQFPDTPREDAIVKVREAIDDYLS
;
A
#
# COMPACT_ATOMS: atom_id res chain seq x y z
N MET A 1 9.38 19.39 57.48
CA MET A 1 8.68 20.34 58.34
C MET A 1 9.62 21.50 58.62
N ASN A 2 9.32 22.70 58.15
CA ASN A 2 10.21 23.86 58.14
C ASN A 2 10.51 24.28 59.60
N LYS A 3 11.77 24.73 59.89
CA LYS A 3 12.26 25.12 61.23
C LYS A 3 11.31 26.10 61.94
N THR A 4 10.65 26.96 61.17
CA THR A 4 9.64 27.93 61.64
C THR A 4 8.32 27.31 62.15
N LEU A 5 7.96 26.11 61.68
CA LEU A 5 6.76 25.39 62.14
C LEU A 5 7.01 24.60 63.42
N ARG A 6 8.25 24.21 63.70
CA ARG A 6 8.63 23.46 64.89
C ARG A 6 8.71 24.35 66.14
N GLU A 7 9.19 25.61 65.98
CA GLU A 7 9.25 26.60 67.05
C GLU A 7 7.85 27.12 67.49
N LEU A 8 6.80 26.86 66.71
CA LEU A 8 5.41 27.27 67.00
C LEU A 8 4.63 26.24 67.84
N VAL A 9 5.13 25.03 68.05
CA VAL A 9 4.33 23.89 68.57
C VAL A 9 4.82 23.33 69.89
N GLU A 10 6.06 23.60 70.34
CA GLU A 10 6.58 23.02 71.61
C GLU A 10 6.34 23.90 72.81
N PRO A 11 5.50 23.52 73.83
CA PRO A 11 5.44 24.13 75.11
C PRO A 11 6.68 23.80 75.90
N ASP A 12 7.11 24.78 76.77
CA ASP A 12 8.32 24.61 77.58
C ASP A 12 8.04 23.72 78.81
N LEU A 13 7.83 22.45 78.52
CA LEU A 13 7.44 21.38 79.43
C LEU A 13 8.41 21.31 80.67
N LEU A 14 9.67 21.65 80.43
CA LEU A 14 10.71 21.56 81.46
C LEU A 14 10.51 22.52 82.62
N SER A 15 10.07 23.76 82.33
CA SER A 15 9.74 24.79 83.32
C SER A 15 8.56 24.39 84.24
N TYR A 16 7.53 23.73 83.65
CA TYR A 16 6.40 23.21 84.43
C TYR A 16 6.82 22.06 85.36
N ILE A 17 7.67 21.10 84.86
CA ILE A 17 8.14 19.97 85.64
C ILE A 17 8.99 20.47 86.83
N LEU A 18 9.88 21.42 86.61
CA LEU A 18 10.78 21.94 87.65
C LEU A 18 9.94 22.69 88.75
N LEU A 19 8.96 23.47 88.36
CA LEU A 19 8.11 24.18 89.33
C LEU A 19 7.20 23.25 90.14
N LEU A 20 6.70 22.18 89.55
CA LEU A 20 5.96 21.09 90.20
C LEU A 20 6.83 20.36 91.22
N LEU A 21 8.04 20.02 90.83
CA LEU A 21 9.01 19.37 91.73
C LEU A 21 9.41 20.27 92.89
N PHE A 22 9.61 21.58 92.68
CA PHE A 22 9.88 22.58 93.73
C PHE A 22 8.72 22.72 94.68
N ALA A 23 7.45 22.82 94.20
CA ALA A 23 6.27 22.84 94.98
C ALA A 23 6.09 21.59 95.86
N ALA A 24 6.31 20.42 95.31
CA ALA A 24 6.27 19.14 96.02
C ALA A 24 7.32 19.05 97.13
N ALA A 25 8.55 19.48 96.84
CA ALA A 25 9.59 19.58 97.90
C ALA A 25 9.28 20.57 99.00
N ALA A 26 8.75 21.73 98.66
CA ALA A 26 8.33 22.74 99.63
C ALA A 26 7.20 22.24 100.55
N ILE A 27 6.27 21.48 100.06
CA ILE A 27 5.19 20.84 100.85
C ILE A 27 5.78 19.76 101.78
N TYR A 28 6.70 18.93 101.24
CA TYR A 28 7.37 17.85 102.03
C TYR A 28 8.14 18.41 103.24
N TYR A 29 8.82 19.54 103.07
CA TYR A 29 9.60 20.19 104.13
C TYR A 29 8.75 21.18 104.97
N GLN A 30 7.41 21.18 104.87
CA GLN A 30 6.45 22.07 105.60
C GLN A 30 6.74 23.54 105.38
N GLN A 31 7.32 23.97 104.34
CA GLN A 31 7.58 25.37 103.94
C GLN A 31 6.45 25.94 103.10
N PHE A 32 5.25 26.10 103.71
CA PHE A 32 4.02 26.52 103.03
C PHE A 32 4.09 27.83 102.23
N PRO A 33 4.84 28.88 102.69
CA PRO A 33 4.92 30.10 101.88
C PRO A 33 5.59 29.88 100.52
N PHE A 34 6.59 29.02 100.41
CA PHE A 34 7.29 28.70 99.14
C PHE A 34 6.47 27.82 98.22
N ALA A 35 5.63 26.94 98.78
CA ALA A 35 4.69 26.15 98.00
C ALA A 35 3.60 27.04 97.36
N LEU A 36 3.11 28.05 98.08
CA LEU A 36 2.14 29.01 97.58
C LEU A 36 2.74 29.90 96.45
N GLY A 37 3.99 30.34 96.64
CA GLY A 37 4.74 31.06 95.60
C GLY A 37 4.95 30.27 94.33
N ALA A 38 5.30 29.00 94.46
CA ALA A 38 5.42 28.12 93.29
C ALA A 38 4.12 27.87 92.57
N GLY A 39 3.00 27.75 93.32
CA GLY A 39 1.63 27.62 92.73
C GLY A 39 1.22 28.88 91.97
N ALA A 40 1.52 30.08 92.58
CA ALA A 40 1.27 31.33 91.87
C ALA A 40 2.09 31.52 90.60
N ALA A 41 3.38 31.08 90.61
CA ALA A 41 4.22 31.13 89.44
C ALA A 41 3.74 30.14 88.31
N LEU A 42 3.28 28.95 88.74
CA LEU A 42 2.67 27.99 87.80
C LEU A 42 1.41 28.52 87.10
N MET A 43 0.55 29.20 87.93
CA MET A 43 -0.67 29.80 87.36
C MET A 43 -0.36 30.97 86.42
N LEU A 44 0.68 31.75 86.70
CA LEU A 44 1.13 32.84 85.86
C LEU A 44 1.71 32.37 84.57
N LEU A 45 2.53 31.25 84.58
CA LEU A 45 3.01 30.61 83.37
C LEU A 45 1.88 30.06 82.52
N LEU A 46 0.87 29.41 83.11
CA LEU A 46 -0.30 28.90 82.37
C LEU A 46 -1.07 30.03 81.68
N ILE A 47 -1.25 31.18 82.38
CA ILE A 47 -1.92 32.37 81.83
C ILE A 47 -1.10 32.91 80.63
N VAL A 48 0.22 33.00 80.76
CA VAL A 48 1.11 33.47 79.70
C VAL A 48 1.03 32.53 78.52
N ASP A 49 1.06 31.21 78.72
CA ASP A 49 1.00 30.20 77.67
C ASP A 49 -0.35 30.20 76.92
N VAL A 50 -1.47 30.34 77.65
CA VAL A 50 -2.79 30.50 77.04
C VAL A 50 -2.87 31.79 76.21
N ILE A 51 -2.28 32.90 76.66
CA ILE A 51 -2.21 34.12 75.84
C ILE A 51 -1.31 33.93 74.62
N GLN A 52 -0.16 33.30 74.80
CA GLN A 52 0.75 32.98 73.65
C GLN A 52 0.12 32.01 72.71
N TRP A 53 -0.58 30.98 73.19
CA TRP A 53 -1.26 29.99 72.31
C TRP A 53 -2.36 30.67 71.50
N ARG A 54 -3.20 31.55 72.10
CA ARG A 54 -4.20 32.33 71.33
C ARG A 54 -3.55 33.25 70.29
N LYS A 55 -2.41 33.88 70.61
CA LYS A 55 -1.69 34.71 69.65
C LYS A 55 -1.06 33.88 68.54
N ARG A 56 -0.57 32.65 68.84
CA ARG A 56 -0.06 31.72 67.84
C ARG A 56 -1.18 31.21 66.96
N GLU A 57 -2.30 30.79 67.51
CA GLU A 57 -3.46 30.32 66.76
C GLU A 57 -3.98 31.44 65.82
N LYS A 58 -4.08 32.66 66.29
CA LYS A 58 -4.47 33.77 65.40
C LYS A 58 -3.48 34.03 64.29
N ARG A 59 -2.20 34.03 64.55
CA ARG A 59 -1.15 34.19 63.53
C ARG A 59 -1.16 33.03 62.51
N LEU A 60 -1.42 31.81 62.95
CA LEU A 60 -1.50 30.64 62.08
C LEU A 60 -2.74 30.77 61.20
N ARG A 61 -3.86 31.19 61.73
CA ARG A 61 -5.09 31.42 60.93
C ARG A 61 -4.87 32.51 59.87
N ASP A 62 -4.35 33.69 60.33
CA ASP A 62 -4.04 34.81 59.43
C ASP A 62 -3.03 34.40 58.30
N PHE A 63 -2.05 33.57 58.65
CA PHE A 63 -1.08 33.05 57.67
C PHE A 63 -1.73 32.09 56.63
N VAL A 64 -2.58 31.16 57.07
CA VAL A 64 -3.29 30.24 56.21
C VAL A 64 -4.29 30.98 55.31
N GLU A 65 -5.08 31.92 55.91
CA GLU A 65 -6.03 32.77 55.17
C GLU A 65 -5.32 33.63 54.10
N SER A 66 -4.18 34.24 54.45
CA SER A 66 -3.37 35.03 53.54
C SER A 66 -2.84 34.17 52.38
N ARG A 67 -2.36 32.93 52.63
CA ARG A 67 -1.88 32.04 51.60
C ARG A 67 -2.98 31.50 50.68
N ILE A 68 -4.16 31.22 51.23
CA ILE A 68 -5.33 30.84 50.44
C ILE A 68 -5.74 32.02 49.55
N TYR A 69 -5.84 33.22 50.11
CA TYR A 69 -6.21 34.42 49.35
C TYR A 69 -5.19 34.75 48.24
N GLU A 70 -3.88 34.68 48.56
CA GLU A 70 -2.82 34.87 47.56
C GLU A 70 -2.91 33.81 46.45
N ALA A 71 -3.17 32.54 46.77
CA ALA A 71 -3.31 31.46 45.81
C ALA A 71 -4.57 31.61 44.95
N GLU A 72 -5.72 31.98 45.54
CA GLU A 72 -6.97 32.24 44.81
C GLU A 72 -6.88 33.48 43.91
N SER A 73 -6.27 34.55 44.43
CA SER A 73 -6.05 35.78 43.66
C SER A 73 -5.09 35.57 42.51
N ALA A 74 -4.00 34.81 42.72
CA ALA A 74 -3.08 34.44 41.66
C ALA A 74 -3.75 33.55 40.60
N LYS A 75 -4.57 32.58 41.04
CA LYS A 75 -5.31 31.70 40.15
C LYS A 75 -6.32 32.45 39.27
N SER A 76 -7.10 33.34 39.87
CA SER A 76 -8.08 34.18 39.17
C SER A 76 -7.40 35.18 38.24
N SER A 77 -6.34 35.84 38.66
CA SER A 77 -5.58 36.81 37.86
C SER A 77 -4.86 36.12 36.68
N THR A 78 -4.36 34.92 36.89
CA THR A 78 -3.68 34.15 35.83
C THR A 78 -4.66 33.76 34.73
N LEU A 79 -5.86 33.28 35.06
CA LEU A 79 -6.84 32.88 34.04
C LEU A 79 -7.39 34.09 33.26
N ILE A 80 -7.66 35.20 33.94
CA ILE A 80 -8.18 36.42 33.29
C ILE A 80 -7.16 37.01 32.33
N ASN A 81 -5.88 37.05 32.71
CA ASN A 81 -4.80 37.62 31.91
C ASN A 81 -4.04 36.59 31.06
N PHE A 82 -4.59 35.39 30.93
CA PHE A 82 -3.94 34.35 30.12
C PHE A 82 -3.91 34.79 28.66
N PRO A 83 -2.73 34.67 27.94
CA PRO A 83 -2.60 35.24 26.62
C PRO A 83 -3.32 34.45 25.51
N LEU A 84 -3.84 33.28 25.83
CA LEU A 84 -4.63 32.47 24.87
C LEU A 84 -6.13 32.58 25.18
N PRO A 85 -7.01 32.51 24.21
CA PRO A 85 -8.44 32.35 24.40
C PRO A 85 -8.76 31.13 25.25
N ILE A 86 -9.51 31.29 26.34
CA ILE A 86 -9.95 30.21 27.21
C ILE A 86 -11.46 30.30 27.42
N ALA A 87 -12.12 29.15 27.37
CA ALA A 87 -13.52 28.99 27.73
C ALA A 87 -13.74 27.78 28.63
N ILE A 88 -14.63 27.97 29.64
CA ILE A 88 -15.16 26.92 30.50
C ILE A 88 -16.64 26.75 30.17
N PHE A 89 -17.08 25.55 29.91
CA PHE A 89 -18.46 25.30 29.53
C PHE A 89 -19.00 24.00 30.15
N LYS A 90 -20.32 23.88 30.25
CA LYS A 90 -20.98 22.65 30.68
C LYS A 90 -20.99 21.65 29.51
N LEU A 91 -20.59 20.41 29.75
CA LEU A 91 -20.55 19.38 28.70
C LEU A 91 -21.94 18.93 28.29
N ALA A 92 -22.94 19.03 29.15
CA ALA A 92 -24.31 18.60 28.89
C ALA A 92 -25.03 19.40 27.80
N ASP A 93 -24.82 20.73 27.75
CA ASP A 93 -25.54 21.64 26.84
C ASP A 93 -24.59 22.62 26.12
N SER A 94 -23.29 22.45 26.27
CA SER A 94 -22.23 23.32 25.74
C SER A 94 -22.34 24.79 26.12
N ARG A 95 -23.04 25.13 27.23
CA ARG A 95 -23.18 26.51 27.68
C ARG A 95 -21.90 27.01 28.34
N ILE A 96 -21.49 28.22 27.96
CA ILE A 96 -20.32 28.90 28.50
C ILE A 96 -20.58 29.34 29.92
N VAL A 97 -19.80 28.83 30.86
CA VAL A 97 -19.80 29.25 32.26
C VAL A 97 -18.86 30.44 32.47
N TRP A 98 -17.75 30.43 31.80
CA TRP A 98 -16.72 31.46 31.86
C TRP A 98 -15.86 31.48 30.60
N GLY A 99 -15.38 32.65 30.23
CA GLY A 99 -14.39 32.84 29.16
C GLY A 99 -13.61 34.12 29.39
N ASN A 100 -12.34 34.14 28.97
CA ASN A 100 -11.54 35.36 29.02
C ASN A 100 -11.88 36.28 27.84
N GLU A 101 -11.39 37.52 27.91
CA GLU A 101 -11.65 38.54 26.89
C GLU A 101 -11.17 38.09 25.51
N GLN A 102 -10.02 37.42 25.44
CA GLN A 102 -9.43 36.89 24.19
C GLN A 102 -10.36 35.88 23.52
N PHE A 103 -11.08 35.05 24.30
CA PHE A 103 -12.03 34.10 23.74
C PHE A 103 -13.22 34.81 23.06
N PHE A 104 -13.81 35.81 23.71
CA PHE A 104 -14.92 36.52 23.10
C PHE A 104 -14.50 37.38 21.91
N GLN A 105 -13.32 38.00 21.98
CA GLN A 105 -12.74 38.74 20.84
C GLN A 105 -12.47 37.81 19.64
N MET A 106 -11.95 36.59 19.86
CA MET A 106 -11.76 35.59 18.85
C MET A 106 -13.08 35.22 18.16
N CYS A 107 -14.18 35.11 18.94
CA CYS A 107 -15.51 34.84 18.43
C CYS A 107 -16.18 36.04 17.74
N GLY A 108 -15.53 37.21 17.70
CA GLY A 108 -16.11 38.44 17.14
C GLY A 108 -17.11 39.18 18.04
N GLU A 109 -17.15 38.84 19.31
CA GLU A 109 -18.06 39.45 20.29
C GLU A 109 -17.39 40.63 21.03
N THR A 110 -18.14 41.73 21.22
CA THR A 110 -17.65 42.93 21.92
C THR A 110 -17.89 42.92 23.41
N GLY A 111 -18.37 41.80 23.99
CA GLY A 111 -18.65 41.66 25.40
C GLY A 111 -18.78 40.19 25.82
N THR A 112 -18.80 39.94 27.15
CA THR A 112 -18.97 38.60 27.70
C THR A 112 -20.41 38.11 27.53
N ARG A 113 -20.61 37.07 26.74
CA ARG A 113 -21.89 36.34 26.59
C ARG A 113 -21.86 35.06 27.44
N LEU A 114 -22.10 35.20 28.71
CA LEU A 114 -22.33 34.06 29.61
C LEU A 114 -23.68 33.40 29.28
N ASP A 115 -23.80 32.11 29.50
CA ASP A 115 -24.95 31.24 29.16
C ASP A 115 -25.27 31.05 27.66
N ALA A 116 -24.48 31.61 26.76
CA ALA A 116 -24.55 31.22 25.35
C ALA A 116 -23.93 29.83 25.13
N SER A 117 -24.44 29.07 24.16
CA SER A 117 -23.78 27.83 23.77
C SER A 117 -22.52 28.14 22.95
N ILE A 118 -21.40 27.45 23.23
CA ILE A 118 -20.18 27.53 22.39
C ILE A 118 -20.50 27.24 20.93
N SER A 119 -21.40 26.29 20.66
CA SER A 119 -21.80 25.92 19.29
C SER A 119 -22.56 27.04 18.55
N GLN A 120 -23.09 28.05 19.27
CA GLN A 120 -23.67 29.24 18.62
C GLN A 120 -22.59 30.25 18.20
N LEU A 121 -21.48 30.33 18.93
CA LEU A 121 -20.34 31.18 18.58
C LEU A 121 -19.40 30.50 17.59
N VAL A 122 -19.24 29.20 17.71
CA VAL A 122 -18.39 28.35 16.85
C VAL A 122 -19.20 27.13 16.40
N PRO A 123 -19.93 27.20 15.29
CA PRO A 123 -20.84 26.13 14.83
C PRO A 123 -20.18 24.77 14.62
N GLN A 124 -18.90 24.76 14.34
CA GLN A 124 -18.12 23.52 14.12
C GLN A 124 -17.69 22.85 15.43
N PHE A 125 -17.86 23.49 16.58
CA PHE A 125 -17.44 22.98 17.88
C PHE A 125 -18.37 21.87 18.39
N ASN A 126 -17.76 20.75 18.79
CA ASN A 126 -18.44 19.66 19.51
C ASN A 126 -17.60 19.26 20.73
N GLY A 127 -18.17 19.28 21.94
CA GLY A 127 -17.44 18.96 23.18
C GLY A 127 -17.26 17.46 23.48
N SER A 128 -17.78 16.55 22.68
CA SER A 128 -17.77 15.09 22.94
C SER A 128 -16.37 14.50 23.08
N TRP A 129 -15.37 15.05 22.39
CA TRP A 129 -13.98 14.58 22.43
C TRP A 129 -13.35 14.65 23.84
N ILE A 130 -13.78 15.60 24.69
CA ILE A 130 -13.32 15.69 26.07
C ILE A 130 -13.84 14.49 26.88
N LEU A 131 -15.08 14.04 26.63
CA LEU A 131 -15.65 12.87 27.30
C LEU A 131 -14.95 11.56 26.84
N GLU A 132 -14.41 11.54 25.62
CA GLU A 132 -13.59 10.43 25.14
C GLU A 132 -12.17 10.41 25.73
N GLY A 133 -11.84 11.33 26.63
CA GLY A 133 -10.51 11.43 27.26
C GLY A 133 -9.43 12.02 26.37
N LYS A 134 -9.78 12.60 25.21
CA LYS A 134 -8.84 13.29 24.34
C LYS A 134 -8.53 14.68 24.89
N THR A 135 -7.28 15.11 24.77
CA THR A 135 -6.82 16.44 25.23
C THR A 135 -6.71 17.45 24.09
N THR A 136 -6.82 16.99 22.84
CA THR A 136 -6.68 17.83 21.64
C THR A 136 -7.85 17.56 20.70
N TYR A 137 -8.45 18.60 20.14
CA TYR A 137 -9.53 18.50 19.16
C TYR A 137 -8.99 17.92 17.84
N PRO A 138 -9.71 16.99 17.18
CA PRO A 138 -9.17 16.24 16.05
C PRO A 138 -8.85 17.09 14.81
N THR A 139 -9.54 18.20 14.63
CA THR A 139 -9.41 19.07 13.45
C THR A 139 -9.13 20.51 13.84
N LEU A 140 -8.53 21.27 12.95
CA LEU A 140 -8.41 22.72 13.11
C LEU A 140 -9.79 23.35 12.92
N LEU A 141 -10.09 24.37 13.72
CA LEU A 141 -11.32 25.16 13.58
C LEU A 141 -10.99 26.52 12.97
N GLU A 142 -11.76 26.93 11.98
CA GLU A 142 -11.60 28.24 11.35
C GLU A 142 -12.60 29.24 11.93
N ILE A 143 -12.08 30.36 12.47
CA ILE A 143 -12.86 31.43 13.08
C ILE A 143 -12.31 32.77 12.61
N GLY A 144 -13.13 33.56 11.96
CA GLY A 144 -12.74 34.90 11.48
C GLY A 144 -11.56 34.89 10.50
N GLY A 145 -11.41 33.81 9.70
CA GLY A 145 -10.29 33.64 8.77
C GLY A 145 -8.97 33.22 9.42
N ARG A 146 -9.00 32.82 10.69
CA ARG A 146 -7.87 32.25 11.43
C ARG A 146 -8.13 30.80 11.82
N LYS A 147 -7.08 29.99 11.85
CA LYS A 147 -7.13 28.56 12.19
C LYS A 147 -6.67 28.33 13.61
N TYR A 148 -7.49 27.65 14.39
CA TYR A 148 -7.22 27.36 15.80
C TYR A 148 -7.13 25.86 16.06
N GLN A 149 -6.07 25.47 16.79
CA GLN A 149 -5.99 24.16 17.41
C GLN A 149 -6.56 24.24 18.82
N LEU A 150 -7.52 23.39 19.15
CA LEU A 150 -8.13 23.35 20.47
C LEU A 150 -7.46 22.29 21.33
N HIS A 151 -7.21 22.67 22.56
CA HIS A 151 -6.85 21.77 23.64
C HIS A 151 -7.83 21.93 24.79
N GLY A 152 -8.07 20.86 25.53
CA GLY A 152 -8.98 20.93 26.67
C GLY A 152 -8.89 19.71 27.57
N SER A 153 -9.56 19.85 28.71
CA SER A 153 -9.66 18.80 29.71
C SER A 153 -10.97 18.87 30.49
N LEU A 154 -11.31 17.75 31.11
CA LEU A 154 -12.46 17.64 32.00
C LEU A 154 -12.16 18.27 33.34
N ILE A 155 -13.08 19.09 33.85
CA ILE A 155 -13.06 19.64 35.21
C ILE A 155 -14.28 19.12 36.00
N HIS A 156 -14.04 18.65 37.21
CA HIS A 156 -15.11 18.28 38.14
C HIS A 156 -15.49 19.51 38.98
N SER A 157 -16.78 19.76 39.09
CA SER A 157 -17.27 20.78 40.01
C SER A 157 -17.50 20.18 41.40
N ASP A 158 -16.86 20.72 42.41
CA ASP A 158 -17.04 20.32 43.84
C ASP A 158 -18.37 20.80 44.45
N GLN A 159 -19.25 21.43 43.66
CA GLN A 159 -20.56 21.82 44.15
C GLN A 159 -21.53 20.64 44.06
N GLU A 160 -21.61 19.89 45.14
CA GLU A 160 -22.72 18.97 45.41
C GLU A 160 -23.98 19.80 45.72
N THR A 161 -24.83 19.98 44.74
CA THR A 161 -26.23 20.39 44.99
C THR A 161 -27.06 19.09 44.98
N GLU A 162 -27.75 18.83 46.11
CA GLU A 162 -28.50 17.60 46.40
C GLU A 162 -29.59 17.19 45.39
N SER A 163 -29.73 17.88 44.25
CA SER A 163 -30.83 17.63 43.27
C SER A 163 -30.44 17.44 41.81
N THR A 164 -29.16 17.62 41.43
CA THR A 164 -28.76 17.40 40.03
C THR A 164 -27.35 16.79 40.00
N GLY A 165 -27.21 15.56 39.55
CA GLY A 165 -25.97 14.77 39.51
C GLY A 165 -24.74 15.54 39.03
N ASN A 166 -23.55 14.97 39.18
CA ASN A 166 -22.23 15.54 38.86
C ASN A 166 -22.24 16.36 37.56
N ILE A 167 -22.04 17.68 37.70
CA ILE A 167 -21.95 18.59 36.55
C ILE A 167 -20.52 18.51 36.01
N PHE A 168 -20.37 17.82 34.88
CA PHE A 168 -19.10 17.79 34.14
C PHE A 168 -18.93 19.10 33.38
N MET A 169 -17.77 19.74 33.55
CA MET A 169 -17.37 20.93 32.81
C MET A 169 -16.14 20.66 31.99
N GLY A 170 -16.07 21.23 30.79
CA GLY A 170 -14.89 21.25 29.96
C GLY A 170 -14.20 22.61 30.06
N ILE A 171 -12.87 22.62 30.18
CA ILE A 171 -12.04 23.80 29.91
C ILE A 171 -11.36 23.60 28.54
N THR A 172 -11.38 24.65 27.74
CA THR A 172 -10.66 24.66 26.43
C THR A 172 -9.80 25.90 26.34
N TYR A 173 -8.63 25.74 25.72
CA TYR A 173 -7.79 26.85 25.28
C TYR A 173 -7.46 26.68 23.77
N TRP A 174 -7.38 27.82 23.09
CA TRP A 174 -7.38 27.92 21.66
C TRP A 174 -6.05 28.51 21.21
N VAL A 175 -5.30 27.77 20.44
CA VAL A 175 -3.99 28.19 19.95
C VAL A 175 -4.14 28.59 18.48
N ASP A 176 -3.87 29.86 18.17
CA ASP A 176 -3.81 30.32 16.78
C ASP A 176 -2.62 29.66 16.11
N VAL A 177 -2.91 28.85 15.12
CA VAL A 177 -1.93 28.10 14.32
C VAL A 177 -1.97 28.52 12.85
N THR A 178 -2.60 29.63 12.53
CA THR A 178 -2.78 30.11 11.14
C THR A 178 -1.47 30.16 10.40
N ASP A 179 -0.50 30.91 10.93
CA ASP A 179 0.80 31.07 10.27
C ASP A 179 1.56 29.73 10.15
N TYR A 180 1.46 28.90 11.19
CA TYR A 180 2.08 27.56 11.18
C TYR A 180 1.43 26.64 10.12
N ASP A 181 0.11 26.60 10.05
CA ASP A 181 -0.62 25.76 9.09
C ASP A 181 -0.40 26.26 7.65
N ASP A 182 -0.39 27.57 7.44
CA ASP A 182 -0.13 28.16 6.12
C ASP A 182 1.31 27.90 5.67
N ILE A 183 2.29 28.01 6.57
CA ILE A 183 3.68 27.64 6.27
C ILE A 183 3.79 26.14 5.98
N ARG A 184 3.11 25.28 6.76
CA ARG A 184 3.08 23.84 6.57
C ARG A 184 2.51 23.49 5.20
N ILE A 185 1.34 24.04 4.84
CA ILE A 185 0.71 23.84 3.53
C ILE A 185 1.63 24.32 2.42
N LYS A 186 2.19 25.52 2.54
CA LYS A 186 3.12 26.07 1.56
C LYS A 186 4.36 25.19 1.40
N TYR A 187 4.91 24.70 2.50
CA TYR A 187 6.04 23.76 2.48
C TYR A 187 5.69 22.45 1.78
N GLU A 188 4.55 21.84 2.12
CA GLU A 188 4.07 20.61 1.49
C GLU A 188 3.86 20.80 -0.01
N ASN A 189 3.22 21.90 -0.42
CA ASN A 189 2.94 22.22 -1.82
C ASN A 189 4.20 22.53 -2.64
N SER A 190 5.20 23.14 -2.03
CA SER A 190 6.46 23.50 -2.70
C SER A 190 7.51 22.37 -2.68
N ARG A 191 7.18 21.19 -2.14
CA ARG A 191 8.11 20.06 -2.18
C ARG A 191 8.41 19.67 -3.63
N PRO A 192 9.68 19.39 -3.95
CA PRO A 192 10.06 19.03 -5.31
C PRO A 192 9.57 17.65 -5.68
N VAL A 193 9.08 17.52 -6.89
CA VAL A 193 8.81 16.27 -7.60
C VAL A 193 9.80 16.21 -8.76
N ALA A 194 10.56 15.12 -8.85
CA ALA A 194 11.44 14.87 -9.99
C ALA A 194 10.75 13.92 -10.96
N GLY A 195 10.94 14.16 -12.24
CA GLY A 195 10.42 13.31 -13.31
C GLY A 195 11.48 12.98 -14.35
N ILE A 196 11.37 11.78 -14.90
CA ILE A 196 12.13 11.36 -16.07
C ILE A 196 11.11 11.00 -17.16
N ILE A 197 11.28 11.62 -18.33
CA ILE A 197 10.47 11.33 -19.51
C ILE A 197 11.36 10.66 -20.53
N ILE A 198 10.89 9.53 -21.08
CA ILE A 198 11.60 8.80 -22.14
C ILE A 198 10.69 8.69 -23.35
N ILE A 199 11.24 8.98 -24.54
CA ILE A 199 10.55 8.69 -25.79
C ILE A 199 10.76 7.20 -26.10
N ASP A 200 9.72 6.38 -26.01
CA ASP A 200 9.83 4.92 -26.01
C ASP A 200 10.32 4.35 -27.34
N ASN A 201 9.88 4.94 -28.45
CA ASN A 201 10.03 4.39 -29.79
C ASN A 201 10.86 5.26 -30.75
N VAL A 202 11.85 6.02 -30.22
CA VAL A 202 12.72 6.93 -31.02
C VAL A 202 13.33 6.22 -32.21
N ASP A 203 13.87 5.01 -32.06
CA ASP A 203 14.55 4.29 -33.14
C ASP A 203 13.60 3.88 -34.25
N GLU A 204 12.38 3.48 -33.94
CA GLU A 204 11.33 3.15 -34.91
C GLU A 204 10.80 4.39 -35.62
N LEU A 205 10.53 5.45 -34.82
CA LEU A 205 10.02 6.72 -35.29
C LEU A 205 11.00 7.38 -36.31
N MET A 206 12.30 7.24 -36.06
CA MET A 206 13.38 7.86 -36.84
C MET A 206 13.94 6.93 -37.93
N LYS A 207 13.55 5.64 -37.96
CA LYS A 207 14.10 4.62 -38.87
C LYS A 207 13.85 5.00 -40.33
N ASN A 208 14.93 4.99 -41.15
CA ASN A 208 14.89 5.29 -42.58
C ASN A 208 14.33 6.66 -42.95
N GLN A 209 14.26 7.62 -42.00
CA GLN A 209 13.83 9.00 -42.28
C GLN A 209 15.01 9.88 -42.63
N PRO A 210 14.85 10.86 -43.54
CA PRO A 210 15.84 11.94 -43.78
C PRO A 210 16.08 12.74 -42.51
N ASP A 211 17.29 13.28 -42.35
CA ASP A 211 17.70 14.04 -41.16
C ASP A 211 16.79 15.26 -40.87
N ARG A 212 16.27 15.88 -41.90
CA ARG A 212 15.29 16.96 -41.74
C ARG A 212 14.02 16.47 -41.05
N VAL A 213 13.46 15.37 -41.49
CA VAL A 213 12.22 14.76 -40.91
C VAL A 213 12.48 14.30 -39.47
N LYS A 214 13.68 13.78 -39.19
CA LYS A 214 14.06 13.39 -37.81
C LYS A 214 14.09 14.60 -36.89
N ASN A 215 14.60 15.72 -37.36
CA ASN A 215 14.61 16.97 -36.58
C ASN A 215 13.20 17.53 -36.41
N ASP A 216 12.39 17.59 -37.47
CA ASP A 216 11.01 18.06 -37.42
C ASP A 216 10.16 17.21 -36.41
N LEU A 217 10.33 15.89 -36.39
CA LEU A 217 9.64 15.02 -35.42
C LEU A 217 10.10 15.26 -33.97
N ARG A 218 11.43 15.44 -33.80
CA ARG A 218 11.99 15.73 -32.47
C ARG A 218 11.50 17.09 -31.95
N ASP A 219 11.57 18.10 -32.80
CA ASP A 219 11.15 19.46 -32.46
C ASP A 219 9.65 19.46 -32.10
N ALA A 220 8.82 18.72 -32.84
CA ALA A 220 7.39 18.60 -32.55
C ALA A 220 7.10 17.93 -31.20
N ILE A 221 7.88 16.92 -30.78
CA ILE A 221 7.76 16.29 -29.45
C ILE A 221 8.23 17.28 -28.38
N GLU A 222 9.41 17.92 -28.58
CA GLU A 222 9.99 18.85 -27.63
C GLU A 222 9.12 20.08 -27.40
N ASP A 223 8.50 20.61 -28.45
CA ASP A 223 7.56 21.74 -28.37
C ASP A 223 6.31 21.39 -27.52
N ARG A 224 5.73 20.19 -27.72
CA ARG A 224 4.59 19.75 -26.91
C ARG A 224 4.97 19.56 -25.44
N LEU A 225 6.10 18.91 -25.17
CA LEU A 225 6.58 18.72 -23.81
C LEU A 225 6.88 20.05 -23.10
N ASN A 226 7.49 21.01 -23.83
CA ASN A 226 7.78 22.34 -23.30
C ASN A 226 6.49 23.14 -23.03
N HIS A 227 5.50 23.06 -23.94
CA HIS A 227 4.22 23.73 -23.76
C HIS A 227 3.49 23.19 -22.52
N TRP A 228 3.37 21.88 -22.42
CA TRP A 228 2.78 21.20 -21.26
C TRP A 228 3.53 21.55 -19.96
N CYS A 229 4.86 21.53 -19.96
CA CYS A 229 5.66 21.91 -18.79
C CYS A 229 5.45 23.38 -18.36
N ALA A 230 5.25 24.28 -19.30
CA ALA A 230 5.02 25.69 -19.01
C ALA A 230 3.69 25.96 -18.28
N GLU A 231 2.66 25.13 -18.47
CA GLU A 231 1.35 25.27 -17.82
C GLU A 231 1.43 25.21 -16.29
N PHE A 232 2.38 24.46 -15.76
CA PHE A 232 2.62 24.33 -14.32
C PHE A 232 3.96 24.90 -13.87
N LYS A 233 4.58 25.77 -14.68
CA LYS A 233 5.87 26.43 -14.38
C LYS A 233 7.00 25.45 -14.03
N GLY A 234 6.92 24.24 -14.58
CA GLY A 234 7.92 23.20 -14.37
C GLY A 234 9.24 23.53 -15.11
N PHE A 235 10.25 22.79 -14.77
CA PHE A 235 11.53 22.81 -15.46
C PHE A 235 11.70 21.53 -16.26
N LEU A 236 11.91 21.64 -17.57
CA LEU A 236 12.16 20.52 -18.47
C LEU A 236 13.51 20.69 -19.14
N ARG A 237 14.34 19.66 -19.15
CA ARG A 237 15.63 19.67 -19.83
C ARG A 237 15.95 18.31 -20.43
N ARG A 238 16.23 18.28 -21.71
CA ARG A 238 16.80 17.09 -22.36
C ARG A 238 18.25 16.89 -21.93
N TYR A 239 18.61 15.70 -21.49
CA TYR A 239 19.98 15.36 -21.10
C TYR A 239 20.56 14.15 -21.88
N ASP A 240 19.72 13.44 -22.60
CA ASP A 240 20.13 12.37 -23.52
C ASP A 240 19.31 12.44 -24.82
N ARG A 241 19.57 11.53 -25.75
CA ARG A 241 18.93 11.45 -27.06
C ARG A 241 17.40 11.37 -26.98
N ASP A 242 16.91 10.59 -26.04
CA ASP A 242 15.52 10.24 -25.84
C ASP A 242 15.00 10.55 -24.42
N ARG A 243 15.83 11.19 -23.57
CA ARG A 243 15.52 11.38 -22.14
C ARG A 243 15.48 12.85 -21.74
N TYR A 244 14.47 13.17 -20.94
CA TYR A 244 14.24 14.49 -20.38
C TYR A 244 14.14 14.40 -18.86
N LEU A 245 14.77 15.36 -18.17
CA LEU A 245 14.58 15.63 -16.76
C LEU A 245 13.45 16.63 -16.60
N LEU A 246 12.48 16.32 -15.77
CA LEU A 246 11.36 17.15 -15.37
C LEU A 246 11.47 17.47 -13.89
N LEU A 247 11.27 18.74 -13.50
CA LEU A 247 11.11 19.15 -12.10
C LEU A 247 9.86 19.99 -11.97
N LEU A 248 9.04 19.70 -10.98
CA LEU A 248 7.82 20.44 -10.65
C LEU A 248 7.58 20.46 -9.15
N GLU A 249 6.65 21.30 -8.69
CA GLU A 249 6.24 21.36 -7.30
C GLU A 249 5.06 20.42 -7.03
N GLN A 250 4.96 19.94 -5.80
CA GLN A 250 3.95 18.96 -5.38
C GLN A 250 2.51 19.42 -5.67
N GLU A 251 2.22 20.73 -5.55
CA GLU A 251 0.88 21.28 -5.82
C GLU A 251 0.39 21.02 -7.25
N HIS A 252 1.30 20.93 -8.21
CA HIS A 252 0.98 20.68 -9.63
C HIS A 252 0.78 19.19 -9.91
N LEU A 253 1.39 18.32 -9.09
CA LEU A 253 1.26 16.87 -9.26
C LEU A 253 -0.19 16.39 -9.12
N GLU A 254 -0.92 16.91 -8.14
CA GLU A 254 -2.31 16.51 -7.92
C GLU A 254 -3.20 16.92 -9.12
N LYS A 255 -2.99 18.09 -9.67
CA LYS A 255 -3.68 18.55 -10.88
C LYS A 255 -3.38 17.64 -12.09
N LEU A 256 -2.10 17.26 -12.28
CA LEU A 256 -1.69 16.35 -13.35
C LEU A 256 -2.29 14.94 -13.19
N LYS A 257 -2.48 14.48 -11.94
CA LYS A 257 -3.19 13.21 -11.64
C LYS A 257 -4.68 13.29 -12.04
N GLU A 258 -5.35 14.39 -11.69
CA GLU A 258 -6.75 14.62 -12.09
C GLU A 258 -6.93 14.62 -13.61
N GLU A 259 -5.99 15.22 -14.33
CA GLU A 259 -5.93 15.25 -15.78
C GLU A 259 -5.44 13.93 -16.41
N LYS A 260 -5.03 12.96 -15.58
CA LYS A 260 -4.52 11.64 -16.01
C LYS A 260 -3.34 11.73 -16.98
N PHE A 261 -2.51 12.75 -16.85
CA PHE A 261 -1.33 12.96 -17.72
C PHE A 261 -1.66 12.92 -19.21
N LYS A 262 -2.61 13.73 -19.66
CA LYS A 262 -3.06 13.82 -21.07
C LYS A 262 -1.92 14.02 -22.08
N ILE A 263 -0.77 14.50 -21.65
CA ILE A 263 0.42 14.68 -22.50
C ILE A 263 0.82 13.37 -23.21
N THR A 264 0.60 12.19 -22.58
CA THR A 264 0.88 10.92 -23.24
C THR A 264 0.02 10.73 -24.49
N GLU A 265 -1.26 11.10 -24.43
CA GLU A 265 -2.19 11.06 -25.58
C GLU A 265 -1.85 12.13 -26.63
N GLU A 266 -1.46 13.34 -26.21
CA GLU A 266 -1.09 14.43 -27.10
C GLU A 266 0.18 14.13 -27.92
N ILE A 267 1.12 13.40 -27.34
CA ILE A 267 2.34 12.97 -28.05
C ILE A 267 2.03 11.97 -29.15
N HIS A 268 0.97 11.15 -29.03
CA HIS A 268 0.55 10.23 -30.11
C HIS A 268 0.16 10.95 -31.40
N GLU A 269 -0.19 12.23 -31.35
CA GLU A 269 -0.46 13.01 -32.55
C GLU A 269 0.80 13.30 -33.38
N VAL A 270 1.99 13.12 -32.82
CA VAL A 270 3.25 13.22 -33.56
C VAL A 270 3.49 11.90 -34.28
N VAL A 271 3.16 11.88 -35.56
CA VAL A 271 3.21 10.67 -36.40
C VAL A 271 4.31 10.83 -37.46
N SER A 272 5.15 9.79 -37.59
CA SER A 272 6.15 9.75 -38.67
C SER A 272 5.50 9.58 -40.05
N PRO A 273 6.20 9.89 -41.16
CA PRO A 273 5.70 9.61 -42.52
C PRO A 273 5.40 8.12 -42.79
N ALA A 274 5.95 7.22 -41.98
CA ALA A 274 5.69 5.79 -42.03
C ALA A 274 4.41 5.39 -41.24
N GLY A 275 3.67 6.36 -40.68
CA GLY A 275 2.45 6.09 -39.91
C GLY A 275 2.69 5.65 -38.45
N ILE A 276 3.92 5.79 -37.94
CA ILE A 276 4.27 5.41 -36.56
C ILE A 276 4.06 6.63 -35.65
N ALA A 277 3.19 6.52 -34.64
CA ALA A 277 2.96 7.53 -33.63
C ALA A 277 4.09 7.51 -32.57
N ALA A 278 4.46 8.69 -32.06
CA ALA A 278 5.39 8.79 -30.95
C ALA A 278 4.72 8.35 -29.65
N THR A 279 5.46 7.68 -28.77
CA THR A 279 5.03 7.28 -27.43
C THR A 279 6.06 7.73 -26.39
N ILE A 280 5.58 8.08 -25.19
CA ILE A 280 6.44 8.47 -24.08
C ILE A 280 6.08 7.72 -22.79
N SER A 281 7.11 7.42 -22.03
CA SER A 281 6.97 6.94 -20.64
C SER A 281 7.44 8.02 -19.67
N ILE A 282 6.67 8.25 -18.63
CA ILE A 282 6.96 9.25 -17.59
C ILE A 282 7.10 8.53 -16.26
N GLY A 283 8.25 8.68 -15.60
CA GLY A 283 8.45 8.25 -14.22
C GLY A 283 8.55 9.47 -13.30
N LEU A 284 7.74 9.52 -12.26
CA LEU A 284 7.75 10.60 -11.27
C LEU A 284 8.11 10.06 -9.89
N GLY A 285 9.02 10.75 -9.20
CA GLY A 285 9.33 10.52 -7.79
C GLY A 285 8.74 11.64 -6.94
N ALA A 286 7.99 11.30 -5.90
CA ALA A 286 7.36 12.26 -5.00
C ALA A 286 7.48 11.83 -3.53
N GLY A 287 7.45 12.81 -2.61
CA GLY A 287 7.37 12.54 -1.18
C GLY A 287 8.66 12.03 -0.52
N ALA A 288 9.79 11.90 -1.22
CA ALA A 288 11.07 11.49 -0.64
C ALA A 288 11.69 12.60 0.24
N ASP A 289 12.67 12.22 1.06
CA ASP A 289 13.26 13.13 2.05
C ASP A 289 14.44 13.94 1.48
N SER A 290 14.98 13.55 0.33
CA SER A 290 16.09 14.24 -0.33
C SER A 290 15.92 14.29 -1.86
N PHE A 291 16.62 15.22 -2.53
CA PHE A 291 16.65 15.28 -3.99
C PHE A 291 17.20 14.01 -4.65
N PRO A 292 18.30 13.40 -4.16
CA PRO A 292 18.77 12.12 -4.72
C PRO A 292 17.74 11.02 -4.63
N ASP A 293 17.06 10.89 -3.49
CA ASP A 293 16.01 9.85 -3.30
C ASP A 293 14.79 10.11 -4.19
N THR A 294 14.42 11.39 -4.38
CA THR A 294 13.34 11.79 -5.29
C THR A 294 13.67 11.41 -6.74
N LEU A 295 14.92 11.66 -7.17
CA LEU A 295 15.36 11.31 -8.52
C LEU A 295 15.46 9.79 -8.69
N GLN A 296 15.99 9.07 -7.70
CA GLN A 296 16.02 7.60 -7.72
C GLN A 296 14.61 7.00 -7.76
N ALA A 297 13.65 7.63 -7.09
CA ALA A 297 12.25 7.23 -7.18
C ALA A 297 11.69 7.43 -8.61
N ALA A 298 12.06 8.54 -9.27
CA ALA A 298 11.68 8.80 -10.66
C ALA A 298 12.31 7.79 -11.63
N ASP A 299 13.59 7.45 -11.45
CA ASP A 299 14.27 6.39 -12.21
C ASP A 299 13.56 5.05 -12.08
N ASN A 300 13.29 4.63 -10.85
CA ASN A 300 12.56 3.38 -10.60
C ASN A 300 11.16 3.40 -11.22
N ALA A 301 10.48 4.55 -11.18
CA ALA A 301 9.15 4.70 -11.75
C ALA A 301 9.17 4.62 -13.29
N VAL A 302 10.14 5.26 -13.95
CA VAL A 302 10.23 5.19 -15.43
C VAL A 302 10.68 3.81 -15.92
N GLU A 303 11.58 3.15 -15.19
CA GLU A 303 11.93 1.76 -15.49
C GLU A 303 10.71 0.84 -15.37
N LEU A 304 9.90 1.06 -14.34
CA LEU A 304 8.64 0.34 -14.16
C LEU A 304 7.65 0.64 -15.30
N ALA A 305 7.54 1.90 -15.75
CA ALA A 305 6.72 2.27 -16.90
C ALA A 305 7.17 1.52 -18.18
N LEU A 306 8.47 1.51 -18.43
CA LEU A 306 9.05 0.81 -19.59
C LEU A 306 8.86 -0.71 -19.50
N SER A 307 9.06 -1.30 -18.32
CA SER A 307 8.88 -2.74 -18.12
C SER A 307 7.41 -3.20 -18.28
N ARG A 308 6.46 -2.26 -18.15
CA ARG A 308 5.03 -2.50 -18.37
C ARG A 308 4.58 -2.24 -19.81
N GLY A 309 5.53 -1.94 -20.68
CA GLY A 309 5.31 -1.72 -22.11
C GLY A 309 5.43 -0.28 -22.59
N GLY A 310 5.75 0.65 -21.72
CA GLY A 310 5.81 2.07 -22.05
C GLY A 310 4.46 2.74 -22.20
N ASP A 311 4.45 3.94 -22.80
CA ASP A 311 3.23 4.72 -23.10
C ASP A 311 2.35 4.98 -21.88
N GLN A 312 2.98 5.29 -20.75
CA GLN A 312 2.29 5.49 -19.48
C GLN A 312 3.08 6.36 -18.52
N THR A 313 2.39 6.91 -17.53
CA THR A 313 3.00 7.59 -16.40
C THR A 313 2.94 6.71 -15.15
N VAL A 314 4.07 6.59 -14.47
CA VAL A 314 4.19 5.92 -13.18
C VAL A 314 4.71 6.90 -12.15
N ILE A 315 4.06 6.97 -10.99
CA ILE A 315 4.48 7.80 -9.87
C ILE A 315 4.90 6.89 -8.74
N LYS A 316 6.10 7.08 -8.22
CA LYS A 316 6.57 6.43 -7.00
C LYS A 316 6.46 7.40 -5.83
N ASN A 317 5.55 7.14 -4.92
CA ASN A 317 5.43 7.76 -3.61
C ASN A 317 6.27 6.99 -2.59
N ARG A 318 6.32 7.44 -1.32
CA ARG A 318 7.07 6.77 -0.25
C ARG A 318 6.72 5.28 -0.08
N VAL A 319 5.47 4.90 -0.31
CA VAL A 319 4.94 3.57 0.01
C VAL A 319 4.53 2.81 -1.24
N ASP A 320 3.88 3.46 -2.22
CA ASP A 320 3.20 2.81 -3.34
C ASP A 320 3.58 3.40 -4.70
N PHE A 321 3.17 2.67 -5.76
CA PHE A 321 3.22 3.13 -7.14
C PHE A 321 1.80 3.42 -7.64
N GLU A 322 1.62 4.55 -8.32
CA GLU A 322 0.40 4.92 -9.02
C GLU A 322 0.64 4.87 -10.53
N PHE A 323 -0.37 4.45 -11.30
CA PHE A 323 -0.25 4.22 -12.74
C PHE A 323 -1.32 4.98 -13.51
N TYR A 324 -0.91 5.67 -14.58
CA TYR A 324 -1.78 6.46 -15.46
C TYR A 324 -1.45 6.17 -16.92
N GLY A 325 -2.46 5.97 -17.77
CA GLY A 325 -2.27 5.61 -19.20
C GLY A 325 -2.07 4.11 -19.42
N GLY A 326 -1.33 3.72 -20.44
CA GLY A 326 -1.08 2.33 -20.80
C GLY A 326 -2.26 1.65 -21.51
N ARG A 327 -3.06 2.43 -22.25
CA ARG A 327 -4.17 1.94 -23.09
C ARG A 327 -3.77 1.71 -24.55
N GLY A 328 -2.53 2.06 -24.92
CA GLY A 328 -2.00 1.89 -26.28
C GLY A 328 -2.07 0.42 -26.70
N GLY A 329 -2.49 0.16 -27.93
CA GLY A 329 -2.49 -1.16 -28.54
C GLY A 329 -1.06 -1.74 -28.51
N GLU A 330 -0.97 -3.03 -28.25
CA GLU A 330 0.28 -3.78 -28.13
C GLU A 330 1.09 -3.65 -29.43
N VAL A 331 2.10 -2.77 -29.44
CA VAL A 331 3.09 -2.71 -30.52
C VAL A 331 4.23 -3.63 -30.14
N GLU A 332 4.35 -4.73 -30.86
CA GLU A 332 5.42 -5.71 -30.68
C GLU A 332 6.79 -5.06 -31.00
N LYS A 333 7.56 -4.73 -29.96
CA LYS A 333 8.91 -4.19 -30.13
C LYS A 333 9.89 -5.30 -30.48
N ARG A 334 10.32 -5.34 -31.73
CA ARG A 334 11.39 -6.22 -32.17
C ARG A 334 12.77 -5.68 -31.75
N THR A 335 13.42 -6.36 -30.80
CA THR A 335 14.87 -6.19 -30.61
C THR A 335 15.55 -7.53 -30.46
N LYS A 336 15.85 -8.20 -31.60
CA LYS A 336 16.76 -9.36 -31.64
C LYS A 336 18.10 -9.11 -30.92
N VAL A 337 18.53 -7.85 -30.85
CA VAL A 337 19.72 -7.46 -30.09
C VAL A 337 19.55 -7.69 -28.60
N ARG A 338 18.38 -7.38 -28.04
CA ARG A 338 18.11 -7.55 -26.59
C ARG A 338 18.04 -9.04 -26.22
N SER A 339 17.34 -9.85 -27.01
CA SER A 339 17.28 -11.31 -26.79
C SER A 339 18.68 -11.94 -26.78
N ARG A 340 19.54 -11.54 -27.71
CA ARG A 340 20.92 -12.04 -27.80
C ARG A 340 21.80 -11.59 -26.62
N VAL A 341 21.71 -10.33 -26.22
CA VAL A 341 22.44 -9.82 -25.04
C VAL A 341 21.98 -10.54 -23.78
N THR A 342 20.66 -10.70 -23.62
CA THR A 342 20.06 -11.42 -22.50
C THR A 342 20.49 -12.89 -22.49
N ALA A 343 20.44 -13.58 -23.64
CA ALA A 343 20.86 -14.97 -23.75
C ALA A 343 22.33 -15.15 -23.33
N ASN A 344 23.24 -14.28 -23.79
CA ASN A 344 24.65 -14.31 -23.38
C ASN A 344 24.83 -14.05 -21.89
N SER A 345 24.14 -13.05 -21.33
CA SER A 345 24.22 -12.73 -19.91
C SER A 345 23.68 -13.88 -19.04
N PHE A 346 22.57 -14.48 -19.44
CA PHE A 346 21.98 -15.63 -18.78
C PHE A 346 22.89 -16.87 -18.85
N SER A 347 23.48 -17.09 -20.01
CA SER A 347 24.50 -18.12 -20.23
C SER A 347 25.66 -18.03 -19.23
N ASN A 348 26.22 -16.82 -19.07
CA ASN A 348 27.34 -16.60 -18.16
C ASN A 348 26.92 -16.86 -16.71
N LEU A 349 25.71 -16.40 -16.29
CA LEU A 349 25.20 -16.66 -14.94
C LEU A 349 25.06 -18.15 -14.64
N ILE A 350 24.63 -18.96 -15.61
CA ILE A 350 24.52 -20.43 -15.47
C ILE A 350 25.91 -21.05 -15.37
N GLN A 351 26.86 -20.64 -16.20
CA GLN A 351 28.23 -21.19 -16.20
C GLN A 351 28.99 -20.91 -14.89
N GLU A 352 28.74 -19.75 -14.27
CA GLU A 352 29.37 -19.36 -13.01
C GLU A 352 28.67 -19.96 -11.77
N ALA A 353 27.50 -20.59 -11.93
CA ALA A 353 26.73 -21.13 -10.83
C ALA A 353 27.27 -22.49 -10.37
N SER A 354 27.31 -22.72 -9.05
CA SER A 354 27.60 -24.03 -8.46
C SER A 354 26.49 -25.04 -8.66
N GLY A 355 25.26 -24.57 -8.92
CA GLY A 355 24.06 -25.32 -9.22
C GLY A 355 22.91 -24.39 -9.53
N LEU A 356 21.83 -24.94 -10.06
CA LEU A 356 20.64 -24.22 -10.47
C LEU A 356 19.41 -24.73 -9.71
N LEU A 357 18.64 -23.80 -9.17
CA LEU A 357 17.25 -24.04 -8.73
C LEU A 357 16.32 -23.25 -9.64
N ILE A 358 15.33 -23.90 -10.18
CA ILE A 358 14.36 -23.30 -11.11
C ILE A 358 12.99 -23.42 -10.48
N MET A 359 12.23 -22.34 -10.36
CA MET A 359 10.86 -22.38 -9.87
C MET A 359 9.97 -21.41 -10.67
N GLY A 360 8.69 -21.73 -10.74
CA GLY A 360 7.69 -20.84 -11.28
C GLY A 360 6.75 -20.29 -10.20
N HIS A 361 5.53 -19.99 -10.60
CA HIS A 361 4.49 -19.58 -9.65
C HIS A 361 3.84 -20.78 -8.94
N ARG A 362 3.21 -20.52 -7.77
CA ARG A 362 2.43 -21.55 -7.05
C ARG A 362 1.34 -22.13 -7.94
N ASN A 363 1.15 -23.46 -7.82
CA ASN A 363 0.24 -24.22 -8.68
C ASN A 363 0.58 -24.07 -10.17
N GLY A 364 1.88 -24.13 -10.49
CA GLY A 364 2.41 -23.92 -11.84
C GLY A 364 1.60 -24.58 -12.94
N ASP A 365 1.47 -23.92 -14.06
CA ASP A 365 0.77 -24.39 -15.26
C ASP A 365 1.75 -24.85 -16.34
N MET A 366 1.26 -25.03 -17.58
CA MET A 366 2.09 -25.51 -18.69
C MET A 366 3.13 -24.49 -19.13
N ASP A 367 2.88 -23.18 -18.98
CA ASP A 367 3.86 -22.18 -19.32
C ASP A 367 4.98 -22.13 -18.29
N SER A 368 4.63 -22.11 -17.00
CA SER A 368 5.58 -22.13 -15.89
C SER A 368 6.51 -23.36 -15.95
N TYR A 369 5.93 -24.56 -16.16
CA TYR A 369 6.72 -25.80 -16.24
C TYR A 369 7.51 -25.92 -17.54
N GLY A 370 6.91 -25.52 -18.67
CA GLY A 370 7.59 -25.54 -19.97
C GLY A 370 8.81 -24.61 -19.97
N ALA A 371 8.66 -23.40 -19.46
CA ALA A 371 9.76 -22.45 -19.30
C ALA A 371 10.85 -23.01 -18.36
N ALA A 372 10.46 -23.61 -17.23
CA ALA A 372 11.41 -24.25 -16.31
C ALA A 372 12.19 -25.40 -16.98
N VAL A 373 11.51 -26.21 -17.80
CA VAL A 373 12.14 -27.30 -18.58
C VAL A 373 13.12 -26.74 -19.60
N GLY A 374 12.78 -25.66 -20.30
CA GLY A 374 13.70 -25.00 -21.23
C GLY A 374 14.95 -24.45 -20.53
N VAL A 375 14.83 -23.86 -19.35
CA VAL A 375 15.98 -23.44 -18.53
C VAL A 375 16.78 -24.64 -18.05
N TYR A 376 16.11 -25.73 -17.61
CA TYR A 376 16.76 -26.96 -17.20
C TYR A 376 17.56 -27.57 -18.34
N SER A 377 17.06 -27.54 -19.59
CA SER A 377 17.77 -28.06 -20.77
C SER A 377 19.10 -27.34 -21.02
N ILE A 378 19.16 -25.99 -20.78
CA ILE A 378 20.40 -25.22 -20.88
C ILE A 378 21.42 -25.70 -19.83
N ALA A 379 20.99 -25.86 -18.57
CA ALA A 379 21.86 -26.35 -17.50
C ALA A 379 22.36 -27.77 -17.76
N ARG A 380 21.48 -28.67 -18.21
CA ARG A 380 21.79 -30.06 -18.58
C ARG A 380 22.86 -30.12 -19.64
N GLN A 381 22.71 -29.38 -20.74
CA GLN A 381 23.67 -29.37 -21.85
C GLN A 381 25.05 -28.83 -21.43
N ARG A 382 25.11 -27.99 -20.41
CA ARG A 382 26.35 -27.44 -19.84
C ARG A 382 26.94 -28.26 -18.70
N GLY A 383 26.29 -29.35 -18.31
CA GLY A 383 26.73 -30.17 -17.18
C GLY A 383 26.60 -29.50 -15.84
N VAL A 384 25.77 -28.45 -15.73
CA VAL A 384 25.46 -27.78 -14.45
C VAL A 384 24.34 -28.54 -13.75
N ARG A 385 24.54 -28.89 -12.50
CA ARG A 385 23.51 -29.56 -11.68
C ARG A 385 22.30 -28.63 -11.53
N ALA A 386 21.11 -29.08 -11.90
CA ALA A 386 19.89 -28.30 -11.83
C ALA A 386 18.73 -29.10 -11.24
N ALA A 387 17.77 -28.40 -10.63
CA ALA A 387 16.51 -28.98 -10.18
C ALA A 387 15.35 -27.99 -10.41
N ILE A 388 14.20 -28.51 -10.82
CA ILE A 388 12.93 -27.78 -10.94
C ILE A 388 12.16 -27.98 -9.65
N VAL A 389 12.01 -26.92 -8.85
CA VAL A 389 11.29 -26.92 -7.57
C VAL A 389 9.81 -26.72 -7.83
N ALA A 390 9.01 -27.75 -7.58
CA ALA A 390 7.59 -27.71 -7.90
C ALA A 390 6.76 -28.74 -7.12
N ASP A 391 5.58 -28.34 -6.59
CA ASP A 391 4.56 -29.27 -6.07
C ASP A 391 3.72 -29.82 -7.22
N ILE A 392 4.17 -30.92 -7.81
CA ILE A 392 3.51 -31.56 -8.96
C ILE A 392 2.10 -32.02 -8.64
N GLN A 393 1.81 -32.39 -7.40
CA GLN A 393 0.49 -32.93 -7.04
C GLN A 393 -0.61 -31.85 -7.08
N ARG A 394 -0.25 -30.59 -6.82
CA ARG A 394 -1.15 -29.43 -6.86
C ARG A 394 -1.11 -28.68 -8.19
N SER A 395 -0.16 -29.01 -9.05
CA SER A 395 0.06 -28.31 -10.31
C SER A 395 -1.00 -28.66 -11.37
N ALA A 396 -1.39 -27.65 -12.15
CA ALA A 396 -2.20 -27.85 -13.36
C ALA A 396 -1.40 -28.54 -14.50
N ALA A 397 -0.07 -28.53 -14.44
CA ALA A 397 0.83 -29.15 -15.43
C ALA A 397 1.28 -30.57 -15.04
N LYS A 398 0.55 -31.28 -14.16
CA LYS A 398 0.88 -32.64 -13.75
C LYS A 398 1.09 -33.59 -14.93
N SER A 399 0.26 -33.49 -15.98
CA SER A 399 0.38 -34.33 -17.18
C SER A 399 1.71 -34.12 -17.91
N LEU A 400 2.24 -32.91 -17.93
CA LEU A 400 3.54 -32.55 -18.50
C LEU A 400 4.68 -33.12 -17.64
N ALA A 401 4.61 -32.94 -16.32
CA ALA A 401 5.61 -33.50 -15.40
C ALA A 401 5.66 -35.05 -15.48
N ASP A 402 4.48 -35.72 -15.55
CA ASP A 402 4.39 -37.18 -15.71
C ASP A 402 4.94 -37.67 -17.08
N MET A 403 4.80 -36.87 -18.13
CA MET A 403 5.42 -37.14 -19.43
C MET A 403 6.95 -37.07 -19.35
N LEU A 404 7.48 -35.96 -18.79
CA LEU A 404 8.91 -35.73 -18.64
C LEU A 404 9.61 -36.76 -17.75
N ARG A 405 9.01 -37.16 -16.65
CA ARG A 405 9.58 -38.18 -15.73
C ARG A 405 9.79 -39.56 -16.41
N ARG A 406 9.22 -39.84 -17.58
CA ARG A 406 9.48 -41.05 -18.36
C ARG A 406 10.79 -41.01 -19.09
N GLU A 407 11.32 -39.80 -19.32
CA GLU A 407 12.62 -39.60 -19.94
C GLU A 407 13.74 -39.75 -18.89
N GLN A 408 14.86 -40.39 -19.31
CA GLN A 408 15.98 -40.69 -18.39
C GLN A 408 16.57 -39.41 -17.82
N GLU A 409 16.65 -38.34 -18.61
CA GLU A 409 17.23 -37.04 -18.30
C GLU A 409 16.40 -36.26 -17.25
N TYR A 410 15.11 -36.57 -17.14
CA TYR A 410 14.15 -35.87 -16.27
C TYR A 410 13.69 -36.68 -15.05
N LYS A 411 14.21 -37.90 -14.86
CA LYS A 411 13.79 -38.78 -13.77
C LYS A 411 13.91 -38.16 -12.40
N ASP A 412 15.01 -37.41 -12.17
CA ASP A 412 15.34 -36.73 -10.91
C ASP A 412 15.36 -35.20 -11.04
N ALA A 413 14.78 -34.65 -12.12
CA ALA A 413 14.80 -33.21 -12.40
C ALA A 413 13.86 -32.41 -11.49
N PHE A 414 12.76 -33.02 -11.02
CA PHE A 414 11.76 -32.34 -10.19
C PHE A 414 12.01 -32.60 -8.70
N LEU A 415 12.12 -31.52 -7.94
CA LEU A 415 12.33 -31.51 -6.50
C LEU A 415 11.06 -30.98 -5.81
N ASP A 416 10.48 -31.80 -4.93
CA ASP A 416 9.36 -31.33 -4.12
C ASP A 416 9.81 -30.21 -3.15
N PRO A 417 9.05 -29.15 -2.97
CA PRO A 417 9.35 -28.12 -1.97
C PRO A 417 9.65 -28.64 -0.56
N ALA A 418 9.02 -29.74 -0.16
CA ALA A 418 9.24 -30.38 1.13
C ALA A 418 10.64 -31.07 1.25
N ASP A 419 11.24 -31.44 0.12
CA ASP A 419 12.55 -32.11 0.07
C ASP A 419 13.72 -31.13 -0.11
N LEU A 420 13.45 -29.83 -0.14
CA LEU A 420 14.48 -28.79 -0.21
C LEU A 420 15.44 -28.89 1.00
N PRO A 421 16.77 -28.80 0.77
CA PRO A 421 17.72 -28.77 1.87
C PRO A 421 17.53 -27.51 2.73
N ALA A 422 17.73 -27.64 4.04
CA ALA A 422 17.58 -26.51 4.98
C ALA A 422 18.53 -25.34 4.69
N LYS A 423 19.63 -25.59 3.97
CA LYS A 423 20.60 -24.59 3.55
C LYS A 423 20.99 -24.83 2.09
N ILE A 424 20.84 -23.79 1.28
CA ILE A 424 21.23 -23.81 -0.13
C ILE A 424 22.75 -23.65 -0.25
N GLU A 425 23.36 -24.36 -1.19
CA GLU A 425 24.80 -24.28 -1.46
C GLU A 425 25.17 -22.85 -1.93
N PRO A 426 26.28 -22.28 -1.42
CA PRO A 426 26.76 -20.99 -1.89
C PRO A 426 27.03 -21.00 -3.40
N GLY A 427 26.70 -19.89 -4.07
CA GLY A 427 26.87 -19.78 -5.52
C GLY A 427 25.75 -20.44 -6.36
N THR A 428 24.72 -20.99 -5.72
CA THR A 428 23.51 -21.45 -6.43
C THR A 428 22.77 -20.28 -7.06
N LEU A 429 22.43 -20.40 -8.36
CA LEU A 429 21.59 -19.46 -9.08
C LEU A 429 20.13 -19.93 -8.98
N LEU A 430 19.26 -19.03 -8.50
CA LEU A 430 17.80 -19.23 -8.56
C LEU A 430 17.26 -18.62 -9.84
N VAL A 431 16.56 -19.41 -10.65
CA VAL A 431 15.85 -18.92 -11.84
C VAL A 431 14.35 -18.97 -11.56
N VAL A 432 13.71 -17.82 -11.61
CA VAL A 432 12.25 -17.68 -11.48
C VAL A 432 11.67 -17.49 -12.88
N VAL A 433 10.73 -18.35 -13.25
CA VAL A 433 10.06 -18.29 -14.53
C VAL A 433 8.57 -18.03 -14.37
N ASP A 434 7.96 -17.33 -15.33
CA ASP A 434 6.52 -17.12 -15.45
C ASP A 434 5.88 -16.40 -14.26
N THR A 435 6.67 -15.69 -13.49
CA THR A 435 6.21 -14.74 -12.47
C THR A 435 7.34 -13.80 -12.06
N ASN A 436 7.00 -12.54 -11.78
CA ASN A 436 7.93 -11.57 -11.19
C ASN A 436 7.55 -11.17 -9.75
N ARG A 437 6.49 -11.78 -9.18
CA ARG A 437 5.93 -11.42 -7.86
C ARG A 437 6.45 -12.33 -6.76
N PRO A 438 7.13 -11.78 -5.74
CA PRO A 438 7.69 -12.56 -4.62
C PRO A 438 6.67 -13.42 -3.87
N GLU A 439 5.43 -12.93 -3.76
CA GLU A 439 4.34 -13.61 -3.06
C GLU A 439 3.72 -14.76 -3.87
N GLN A 440 3.97 -14.82 -5.18
CA GLN A 440 3.39 -15.82 -6.08
C GLN A 440 4.33 -16.98 -6.39
N VAL A 441 5.63 -16.85 -6.15
CA VAL A 441 6.59 -17.93 -6.44
C VAL A 441 6.29 -19.19 -5.63
N GLU A 442 6.71 -20.33 -6.13
CA GLU A 442 6.49 -21.63 -5.48
C GLU A 442 7.06 -21.66 -4.05
N VAL A 443 8.30 -21.22 -3.84
CA VAL A 443 8.97 -21.18 -2.54
C VAL A 443 9.58 -19.80 -2.28
N PRO A 444 8.85 -18.87 -1.62
CA PRO A 444 9.35 -17.52 -1.37
C PRO A 444 10.66 -17.45 -0.58
N ALA A 445 10.92 -18.42 0.30
CA ALA A 445 12.15 -18.46 1.10
C ALA A 445 13.42 -18.54 0.25
N LEU A 446 13.38 -19.14 -0.94
CA LEU A 446 14.53 -19.25 -1.84
C LEU A 446 15.00 -17.89 -2.36
N LEU A 447 14.13 -16.90 -2.47
CA LEU A 447 14.49 -15.53 -2.89
C LEU A 447 15.48 -14.85 -1.93
N THR A 448 15.46 -15.25 -0.67
CA THR A 448 16.36 -14.71 0.36
C THR A 448 17.56 -15.63 0.67
N GLN A 449 17.46 -16.91 0.31
CA GLN A 449 18.52 -17.89 0.54
C GLN A 449 19.54 -17.94 -0.59
N CYS A 450 19.15 -17.60 -1.81
CA CYS A 450 20.01 -17.54 -2.98
C CYS A 450 20.57 -16.13 -3.18
N GLU A 451 21.90 -16.02 -3.32
CA GLU A 451 22.58 -14.73 -3.52
C GLU A 451 22.31 -14.12 -4.90
N ARG A 452 22.08 -14.97 -5.90
CA ARG A 452 21.83 -14.57 -7.28
C ARG A 452 20.48 -15.09 -7.76
N VAL A 453 19.66 -14.20 -8.27
CA VAL A 453 18.33 -14.50 -8.82
C VAL A 453 18.26 -14.03 -10.26
N ALA A 454 17.70 -14.83 -11.16
CA ALA A 454 17.33 -14.44 -12.52
C ALA A 454 15.82 -14.58 -12.69
N VAL A 455 15.18 -13.64 -13.37
CA VAL A 455 13.73 -13.64 -13.63
C VAL A 455 13.49 -13.63 -15.13
N ILE A 456 12.66 -14.56 -15.61
CA ILE A 456 12.19 -14.64 -17.01
C ILE A 456 10.67 -14.69 -16.97
N ASP A 457 9.99 -13.62 -17.39
CA ASP A 457 8.56 -13.48 -17.23
C ASP A 457 7.94 -12.61 -18.33
N HIS A 458 6.68 -12.90 -18.68
CA HIS A 458 5.89 -12.15 -19.65
C HIS A 458 4.75 -11.34 -19.00
N HIS A 459 4.62 -11.42 -17.70
CA HIS A 459 3.61 -10.64 -16.96
C HIS A 459 4.06 -9.20 -16.78
N ARG A 460 3.07 -8.27 -16.74
CA ARG A 460 3.34 -6.87 -16.39
C ARG A 460 3.85 -6.77 -14.97
N VAL A 461 4.91 -5.99 -14.80
CA VAL A 461 5.49 -5.76 -13.46
C VAL A 461 4.46 -5.06 -12.57
N ALA A 462 4.26 -5.60 -11.37
CA ALA A 462 3.38 -5.03 -10.34
C ALA A 462 4.16 -4.08 -9.41
N ALA A 463 3.46 -3.43 -8.49
CA ALA A 463 4.09 -2.58 -7.47
C ALA A 463 5.09 -3.38 -6.59
N THR A 464 4.76 -4.65 -6.29
CA THR A 464 5.66 -5.59 -5.63
C THR A 464 6.22 -6.56 -6.65
N PHE A 465 7.53 -6.54 -6.86
CA PHE A 465 8.23 -7.44 -7.77
C PHE A 465 9.60 -7.84 -7.21
N ILE A 466 10.23 -8.87 -7.77
CA ILE A 466 11.56 -9.35 -7.36
C ILE A 466 12.58 -8.28 -7.73
N GLN A 467 13.05 -7.55 -6.71
CA GLN A 467 14.05 -6.49 -6.86
C GLN A 467 15.47 -7.08 -6.80
N ASN A 468 16.44 -6.37 -7.39
CA ASN A 468 17.86 -6.73 -7.38
C ASN A 468 18.20 -8.11 -7.97
N ALA A 469 17.40 -8.59 -8.94
CA ALA A 469 17.77 -9.76 -9.70
C ALA A 469 19.03 -9.50 -10.54
N ALA A 470 19.93 -10.47 -10.60
CA ALA A 470 21.13 -10.43 -11.43
C ALA A 470 20.80 -10.39 -12.94
N LEU A 471 19.63 -10.92 -13.31
CA LEU A 471 19.04 -10.79 -14.63
C LEU A 471 17.54 -10.60 -14.51
N ASN A 472 16.99 -9.55 -15.13
CA ASN A 472 15.55 -9.32 -15.30
C ASN A 472 15.22 -9.34 -16.80
N TYR A 473 14.65 -10.44 -17.26
CA TYR A 473 14.12 -10.56 -18.61
C TYR A 473 12.60 -10.62 -18.56
N ILE A 474 11.99 -9.45 -18.47
CA ILE A 474 10.55 -9.28 -18.39
C ILE A 474 10.08 -8.59 -19.66
N GLU A 475 9.22 -9.28 -20.43
CA GLU A 475 8.72 -8.84 -21.74
C GLU A 475 7.20 -9.00 -21.83
N PRO A 476 6.41 -7.98 -21.42
CA PRO A 476 4.94 -8.07 -21.39
C PRO A 476 4.27 -8.28 -22.75
N TYR A 477 5.01 -8.12 -23.83
CA TYR A 477 4.53 -8.34 -25.19
C TYR A 477 4.75 -9.77 -25.71
N ALA A 478 5.56 -10.55 -25.02
CA ALA A 478 5.67 -11.97 -25.32
C ALA A 478 4.37 -12.70 -24.98
N SER A 479 4.05 -13.71 -25.75
CA SER A 479 2.84 -14.50 -25.52
C SER A 479 2.91 -15.33 -24.25
N SER A 480 4.11 -15.77 -23.87
CA SER A 480 4.37 -16.68 -22.77
C SER A 480 5.82 -16.64 -22.31
N ALA A 481 6.12 -17.13 -21.12
CA ALA A 481 7.49 -17.33 -20.64
C ALA A 481 8.21 -18.40 -21.48
N CYS A 482 7.48 -19.39 -21.99
CA CYS A 482 8.02 -20.40 -22.92
C CYS A 482 8.51 -19.79 -24.23
N GLU A 483 7.82 -18.78 -24.77
CA GLU A 483 8.31 -18.03 -25.95
C GLU A 483 9.67 -17.39 -25.66
N LEU A 484 9.80 -16.69 -24.52
CA LEU A 484 11.05 -16.04 -24.12
C LEU A 484 12.20 -17.03 -23.93
N VAL A 485 11.94 -18.16 -23.30
CA VAL A 485 12.94 -19.22 -23.12
C VAL A 485 13.31 -19.85 -24.45
N ALA A 486 12.36 -20.08 -25.38
CA ALA A 486 12.64 -20.57 -26.72
C ALA A 486 13.52 -19.59 -27.53
N GLU A 487 13.30 -18.28 -27.40
CA GLU A 487 14.18 -17.27 -28.01
C GLU A 487 15.59 -17.28 -27.39
N ILE A 488 15.73 -17.43 -26.07
CA ILE A 488 17.04 -17.57 -25.44
C ILE A 488 17.77 -18.76 -25.99
N LEU A 489 17.11 -19.92 -26.08
CA LEU A 489 17.69 -21.14 -26.62
C LEU A 489 18.17 -21.00 -28.09
N GLN A 490 17.41 -20.26 -28.92
CA GLN A 490 17.79 -19.98 -30.31
C GLN A 490 19.04 -19.10 -30.44
N GLU A 491 19.27 -18.20 -29.49
CA GLU A 491 20.40 -17.25 -29.55
C GLU A 491 21.68 -17.80 -28.87
N LEU A 492 21.60 -18.98 -28.21
CA LEU A 492 22.74 -19.60 -27.54
C LEU A 492 23.54 -20.50 -28.54
N PRO A 493 24.76 -20.11 -28.93
CA PRO A 493 25.54 -20.85 -29.93
C PRO A 493 26.00 -22.23 -29.43
N ASP A 494 26.07 -22.42 -28.10
CA ASP A 494 26.57 -23.65 -27.49
C ASP A 494 25.46 -24.67 -27.15
N VAL A 495 24.22 -24.32 -27.43
CA VAL A 495 23.07 -25.22 -27.31
C VAL A 495 22.85 -25.88 -28.69
N GLU A 496 23.18 -27.18 -28.79
CA GLU A 496 22.99 -27.90 -30.08
C GLU A 496 21.49 -28.14 -30.32
N HIS A 497 20.98 -29.29 -29.97
CA HIS A 497 19.57 -29.64 -30.12
C HIS A 497 18.95 -29.92 -28.75
N ILE A 498 17.73 -29.42 -28.54
CA ILE A 498 16.94 -29.80 -27.37
C ILE A 498 16.24 -31.13 -27.61
N LEU A 499 15.87 -31.81 -26.53
CA LEU A 499 15.13 -33.07 -26.65
C LEU A 499 13.70 -32.82 -27.17
N PRO A 500 13.09 -33.74 -27.91
CA PRO A 500 11.71 -33.60 -28.38
C PRO A 500 10.71 -33.28 -27.22
N CYS A 501 10.88 -33.92 -26.07
CA CYS A 501 10.04 -33.66 -24.87
C CYS A 501 10.22 -32.23 -24.30
N GLU A 502 11.43 -31.63 -24.39
CA GLU A 502 11.70 -30.26 -24.03
C GLU A 502 11.02 -29.29 -25.00
N ALA A 503 11.11 -29.57 -26.31
CA ALA A 503 10.41 -28.78 -27.30
C ALA A 503 8.90 -28.89 -27.21
N GLU A 504 8.36 -30.06 -26.86
CA GLU A 504 6.93 -30.28 -26.58
C GLU A 504 6.47 -29.52 -25.33
N ALA A 505 7.29 -29.47 -24.27
CA ALA A 505 7.01 -28.74 -23.02
C ALA A 505 6.92 -27.23 -23.30
N LEU A 506 7.89 -26.64 -23.97
CA LEU A 506 7.89 -25.24 -24.39
C LEU A 506 6.69 -24.91 -25.28
N LEU A 507 6.40 -25.76 -26.27
CA LEU A 507 5.26 -25.56 -27.17
C LEU A 507 3.94 -25.67 -26.42
N ALA A 508 3.84 -26.52 -25.40
CA ALA A 508 2.64 -26.63 -24.58
C ALA A 508 2.35 -25.33 -23.78
N GLY A 509 3.38 -24.68 -23.23
CA GLY A 509 3.22 -23.36 -22.57
C GLY A 509 2.72 -22.30 -23.55
N ILE A 510 3.35 -22.17 -24.73
CA ILE A 510 2.89 -21.25 -25.78
C ILE A 510 1.43 -21.53 -26.16
N VAL A 511 1.04 -22.79 -26.35
CA VAL A 511 -0.34 -23.20 -26.70
C VAL A 511 -1.33 -22.83 -25.60
N LEU A 512 -0.96 -22.96 -24.32
CA LEU A 512 -1.79 -22.59 -23.19
C LEU A 512 -2.11 -21.09 -23.20
N ASP A 513 -1.09 -20.26 -23.18
CA ASP A 513 -1.21 -18.82 -22.99
C ASP A 513 -1.77 -18.09 -24.21
N THR A 514 -1.50 -18.60 -25.38
CA THR A 514 -2.09 -18.10 -26.64
C THR A 514 -3.49 -18.63 -26.90
N LYS A 515 -4.02 -19.49 -26.04
CA LYS A 515 -5.26 -20.25 -26.31
C LYS A 515 -5.27 -20.84 -27.71
N ASN A 516 -4.26 -21.66 -27.97
CA ASN A 516 -4.05 -22.30 -29.27
C ASN A 516 -3.86 -21.31 -30.42
N PHE A 517 -2.96 -20.33 -30.22
CA PHE A 517 -2.61 -19.26 -31.19
C PHE A 517 -3.79 -18.32 -31.54
N THR A 518 -4.75 -18.17 -30.65
CA THR A 518 -5.92 -17.29 -30.83
C THR A 518 -5.71 -15.92 -30.20
N LEU A 519 -5.05 -15.86 -29.05
CA LEU A 519 -4.83 -14.63 -28.27
C LEU A 519 -3.33 -14.35 -28.14
N ARG A 520 -2.95 -13.06 -28.02
CA ARG A 520 -1.57 -12.60 -27.79
C ARG A 520 -0.54 -13.24 -28.70
N THR A 521 -0.90 -13.56 -29.93
CA THR A 521 -0.06 -14.27 -30.88
C THR A 521 0.53 -13.30 -31.90
N GLY A 522 1.82 -13.05 -31.79
CA GLY A 522 2.59 -12.20 -32.69
C GLY A 522 3.51 -13.01 -33.61
N GLU A 523 4.31 -12.30 -34.43
CA GLU A 523 5.32 -12.92 -35.29
C GLU A 523 6.36 -13.69 -34.46
N ARG A 524 6.76 -13.20 -33.26
CA ARG A 524 7.69 -13.86 -32.35
C ARG A 524 7.17 -15.23 -31.93
N THR A 525 5.89 -15.30 -31.56
CA THR A 525 5.22 -16.53 -31.12
C THR A 525 5.27 -17.59 -32.22
N PHE A 526 4.94 -17.22 -33.48
CA PHE A 526 5.02 -18.15 -34.62
C PHE A 526 6.45 -18.56 -34.94
N ASN A 527 7.43 -17.66 -34.81
CA ASN A 527 8.85 -17.99 -34.99
C ASN A 527 9.33 -18.98 -33.92
N ALA A 528 8.99 -18.77 -32.64
CA ALA A 528 9.30 -19.70 -31.56
C ALA A 528 8.65 -21.08 -31.80
N ALA A 529 7.35 -21.11 -32.12
CA ALA A 529 6.64 -22.35 -32.41
C ALA A 529 7.22 -23.08 -33.64
N SER A 530 7.60 -22.37 -34.70
CA SER A 530 8.26 -22.92 -35.88
C SER A 530 9.61 -23.55 -35.52
N TRP A 531 10.41 -22.86 -34.72
CA TRP A 531 11.69 -23.39 -34.25
C TRP A 531 11.49 -24.65 -33.39
N LEU A 532 10.59 -24.64 -32.43
CA LEU A 532 10.25 -25.80 -31.58
C LEU A 532 9.80 -26.99 -32.44
N ARG A 533 9.07 -26.73 -33.52
CA ARG A 533 8.69 -27.77 -34.46
C ARG A 533 9.90 -28.35 -35.24
N SER A 534 10.90 -27.51 -35.57
CA SER A 534 12.17 -27.99 -36.18
C SER A 534 12.99 -28.84 -35.20
N GLU A 535 12.88 -28.55 -33.87
CA GLU A 535 13.43 -29.38 -32.78
C GLU A 535 12.58 -30.63 -32.47
N LYS A 536 11.70 -31.01 -33.39
CA LYS A 536 10.89 -32.23 -33.37
C LYS A 536 9.74 -32.29 -32.38
N ALA A 537 9.26 -31.14 -31.83
CA ALA A 537 8.03 -31.14 -31.04
C ALA A 537 6.88 -31.80 -31.83
N ASP A 538 6.19 -32.80 -31.24
CA ASP A 538 4.98 -33.38 -31.78
C ASP A 538 3.74 -32.65 -31.31
N THR A 539 3.08 -31.92 -32.21
CA THR A 539 1.85 -31.19 -31.91
C THR A 539 0.71 -32.09 -31.42
N SER A 540 0.72 -33.38 -31.83
CA SER A 540 -0.26 -34.34 -31.32
C SER A 540 0.03 -34.75 -29.89
N ALA A 541 1.30 -34.85 -29.49
CA ALA A 541 1.72 -35.07 -28.11
C ALA A 541 1.33 -33.87 -27.25
N VAL A 542 1.61 -32.64 -27.69
CA VAL A 542 1.18 -31.41 -27.03
C VAL A 542 -0.34 -31.40 -26.83
N LYS A 543 -1.13 -31.69 -27.86
CA LYS A 543 -2.60 -31.75 -27.74
C LYS A 543 -3.05 -32.76 -26.68
N ARG A 544 -2.37 -33.92 -26.53
CA ARG A 544 -2.69 -34.92 -25.52
C ARG A 544 -2.52 -34.39 -24.07
N LEU A 545 -1.60 -33.45 -23.82
CA LEU A 545 -1.39 -32.82 -22.50
C LEU A 545 -2.61 -32.04 -22.02
N PHE A 546 -3.41 -31.51 -22.95
CA PHE A 546 -4.63 -30.74 -22.65
C PHE A 546 -5.92 -31.56 -22.63
N GLN A 547 -5.83 -32.88 -22.79
CA GLN A 547 -7.02 -33.74 -22.75
C GLN A 547 -7.59 -33.75 -21.32
N SER A 548 -8.90 -33.56 -21.21
CA SER A 548 -9.66 -33.72 -19.97
C SER A 548 -10.25 -35.14 -19.91
N ASP A 549 -10.52 -35.63 -18.70
CA ASP A 549 -11.25 -36.88 -18.56
C ASP A 549 -12.71 -36.76 -19.04
N LEU A 550 -13.37 -37.90 -19.22
CA LEU A 550 -14.74 -37.92 -19.73
C LEU A 550 -15.72 -37.25 -18.74
N ALA A 551 -15.50 -37.41 -17.43
CA ALA A 551 -16.38 -36.87 -16.39
C ALA A 551 -16.34 -35.32 -16.40
N GLN A 552 -15.14 -34.72 -16.46
CA GLN A 552 -14.97 -33.26 -16.60
C GLN A 552 -15.55 -32.76 -17.92
N THR A 553 -15.37 -33.50 -18.99
CA THR A 553 -15.94 -33.13 -20.31
C THR A 553 -17.47 -33.12 -20.27
N VAL A 554 -18.10 -34.15 -19.70
CA VAL A 554 -19.55 -34.22 -19.54
C VAL A 554 -20.05 -33.08 -18.63
N ALA A 555 -19.37 -32.81 -17.51
CA ALA A 555 -19.74 -31.72 -16.61
C ALA A 555 -19.65 -30.35 -17.32
N LYS A 556 -18.60 -30.11 -18.10
CA LYS A 556 -18.45 -28.90 -18.92
C LYS A 556 -19.65 -28.71 -19.87
N TYR A 557 -20.01 -29.75 -20.62
CA TYR A 557 -21.15 -29.64 -21.56
C TYR A 557 -22.50 -29.48 -20.87
N LYS A 558 -22.70 -30.04 -19.68
CA LYS A 558 -23.91 -29.78 -18.89
C LYS A 558 -24.01 -28.30 -18.48
N ILE A 559 -22.88 -27.64 -18.20
CA ILE A 559 -22.85 -26.18 -17.91
C ILE A 559 -23.22 -25.39 -19.17
N LEU A 560 -22.63 -25.72 -20.33
CA LEU A 560 -22.94 -25.05 -21.59
C LEU A 560 -24.42 -25.10 -21.98
N GLN A 561 -25.08 -26.23 -21.73
CA GLN A 561 -26.51 -26.39 -22.01
C GLN A 561 -27.42 -25.47 -21.18
N GLN A 562 -26.94 -24.93 -20.08
CA GLN A 562 -27.65 -24.01 -19.20
C GLN A 562 -27.28 -22.55 -19.42
N ALA A 563 -26.52 -22.26 -20.48
CA ALA A 563 -26.11 -20.91 -20.82
C ALA A 563 -27.26 -20.11 -21.46
N ASP A 564 -27.38 -18.87 -21.03
CA ASP A 564 -28.28 -17.86 -21.62
C ASP A 564 -27.46 -16.64 -22.05
N ILE A 565 -27.88 -15.96 -23.10
CA ILE A 565 -27.20 -14.75 -23.57
C ILE A 565 -27.90 -13.52 -22.98
N TYR A 566 -27.21 -12.82 -22.10
CA TYR A 566 -27.68 -11.61 -21.46
C TYR A 566 -26.84 -10.41 -21.91
N LYS A 567 -27.43 -9.49 -22.69
CA LYS A 567 -26.77 -8.28 -23.21
C LYS A 567 -25.43 -8.55 -23.92
N GLY A 568 -25.33 -9.63 -24.72
CA GLY A 568 -24.10 -10.01 -25.41
C GLY A 568 -23.10 -10.81 -24.56
N ILE A 569 -23.40 -11.07 -23.29
CA ILE A 569 -22.60 -11.89 -22.38
C ILE A 569 -23.26 -13.26 -22.20
N ALA A 570 -22.54 -14.35 -22.41
CA ALA A 570 -23.06 -15.68 -22.10
C ALA A 570 -22.97 -15.94 -20.59
N VAL A 571 -24.11 -16.16 -19.95
CA VAL A 571 -24.19 -16.47 -18.51
C VAL A 571 -24.71 -17.88 -18.34
N ALA A 572 -23.92 -18.77 -17.72
CA ALA A 572 -24.32 -20.14 -17.36
C ALA A 572 -24.37 -20.28 -15.84
N ALA A 573 -25.44 -20.93 -15.34
CA ALA A 573 -25.66 -21.07 -13.91
C ALA A 573 -26.11 -22.49 -13.54
N PRO A 574 -25.17 -23.47 -13.50
CA PRO A 574 -25.52 -24.84 -13.16
C PRO A 574 -26.08 -24.94 -11.73
N THR A 575 -27.04 -25.85 -11.55
CA THR A 575 -27.67 -26.11 -10.25
C THR A 575 -26.84 -27.01 -9.34
N GLU A 576 -26.03 -27.89 -9.94
CA GLU A 576 -25.17 -28.81 -9.22
C GLU A 576 -23.83 -28.15 -8.87
N PRO A 577 -23.21 -28.47 -7.71
CA PRO A 577 -21.86 -28.02 -7.40
C PRO A 577 -20.86 -28.38 -8.50
N GLN A 578 -19.96 -27.45 -8.80
CA GLN A 578 -18.96 -27.62 -9.86
C GLN A 578 -17.55 -27.40 -9.32
N GLU A 579 -16.58 -28.08 -9.92
CA GLU A 579 -15.16 -27.75 -9.73
C GLU A 579 -14.83 -26.42 -10.42
N ARG A 580 -14.03 -25.59 -9.77
CA ARG A 580 -13.63 -24.29 -10.34
C ARG A 580 -12.97 -24.41 -11.72
N VAL A 581 -12.16 -25.45 -11.90
CA VAL A 581 -11.48 -25.74 -13.19
C VAL A 581 -12.50 -26.06 -14.28
N VAL A 582 -13.54 -26.82 -13.99
CA VAL A 582 -14.58 -27.18 -14.96
C VAL A 582 -15.39 -25.94 -15.35
N ALA A 583 -15.76 -25.09 -14.36
CA ALA A 583 -16.48 -23.85 -14.60
C ALA A 583 -15.64 -22.87 -15.44
N ALA A 584 -14.34 -22.77 -15.17
CA ALA A 584 -13.42 -21.93 -15.94
C ALA A 584 -13.30 -22.41 -17.41
N LYS A 585 -13.13 -23.74 -17.63
CA LYS A 585 -13.12 -24.35 -18.97
C LYS A 585 -14.46 -24.16 -19.70
N ALA A 586 -15.58 -24.20 -18.98
CA ALA A 586 -16.89 -23.94 -19.57
C ALA A 586 -17.05 -22.46 -19.98
N ALA A 587 -16.56 -21.53 -19.17
CA ALA A 587 -16.53 -20.11 -19.51
C ALA A 587 -15.69 -19.85 -20.78
N ASP A 588 -14.51 -20.47 -20.87
CA ASP A 588 -13.68 -20.37 -22.09
C ASP A 588 -14.39 -20.95 -23.32
N GLU A 589 -15.13 -22.06 -23.20
CA GLU A 589 -15.85 -22.68 -24.29
C GLU A 589 -17.05 -21.83 -24.77
N LEU A 590 -17.73 -21.13 -23.86
CA LEU A 590 -18.83 -20.23 -24.21
C LEU A 590 -18.40 -19.06 -25.10
N LEU A 591 -17.14 -18.67 -25.07
CA LEU A 591 -16.59 -17.65 -25.96
C LEU A 591 -16.49 -18.08 -27.43
N ASN A 592 -16.60 -19.39 -27.71
CA ASN A 592 -16.64 -19.90 -29.08
C ASN A 592 -18.01 -19.74 -29.74
N ILE A 593 -19.01 -19.20 -29.03
CA ILE A 593 -20.34 -18.95 -29.54
C ILE A 593 -20.36 -17.60 -30.28
N SER A 594 -20.86 -17.59 -31.50
CA SER A 594 -20.93 -16.37 -32.31
C SER A 594 -21.78 -15.29 -31.62
N GLY A 595 -21.24 -14.06 -31.52
CA GLY A 595 -21.91 -12.92 -30.88
C GLY A 595 -21.76 -12.88 -29.36
N VAL A 596 -20.84 -13.68 -28.80
CA VAL A 596 -20.46 -13.67 -27.37
C VAL A 596 -19.06 -13.09 -27.21
N ASP A 597 -18.95 -11.90 -26.63
CA ASP A 597 -17.68 -11.23 -26.33
C ASP A 597 -17.17 -11.51 -24.92
N ALA A 598 -18.06 -11.90 -24.00
CA ALA A 598 -17.70 -12.32 -22.66
C ALA A 598 -18.62 -13.44 -22.16
N SER A 599 -18.13 -14.22 -21.22
CA SER A 599 -18.87 -15.32 -20.61
C SER A 599 -18.68 -15.33 -19.08
N ILE A 600 -19.70 -15.74 -18.36
CA ILE A 600 -19.67 -15.86 -16.90
C ILE A 600 -20.35 -17.17 -16.51
N VAL A 601 -19.66 -18.01 -15.76
CA VAL A 601 -20.23 -19.24 -15.16
C VAL A 601 -20.35 -19.01 -13.66
N VAL A 602 -21.58 -19.07 -13.12
CA VAL A 602 -21.90 -18.93 -11.71
C VAL A 602 -22.30 -20.29 -11.16
N ALA A 603 -21.49 -20.89 -10.30
CA ALA A 603 -21.73 -22.24 -9.79
C ALA A 603 -21.70 -22.32 -8.26
N PRO A 604 -22.48 -23.23 -7.64
CA PRO A 604 -22.34 -23.56 -6.23
C PRO A 604 -20.97 -24.20 -5.97
N ASP A 605 -20.40 -23.94 -4.78
CA ASP A 605 -19.09 -24.50 -4.36
C ASP A 605 -19.23 -25.84 -3.59
N GLY A 606 -20.47 -26.28 -3.31
CA GLY A 606 -20.76 -27.48 -2.54
C GLY A 606 -20.70 -27.32 -1.02
N THR A 607 -20.35 -26.14 -0.50
CA THR A 607 -20.25 -25.84 0.94
C THR A 607 -21.30 -24.84 1.43
N GLY A 608 -22.23 -24.43 0.56
CA GLY A 608 -23.28 -23.44 0.82
C GLY A 608 -23.02 -22.07 0.22
N GLY A 609 -21.83 -21.84 -0.32
CA GLY A 609 -21.46 -20.67 -1.06
C GLY A 609 -21.52 -20.89 -2.58
N SER A 610 -21.12 -19.86 -3.33
CA SER A 610 -21.02 -19.87 -4.79
C SER A 610 -19.75 -19.17 -5.26
N PHE A 611 -19.41 -19.36 -6.50
CA PHE A 611 -18.33 -18.65 -7.15
C PHE A 611 -18.71 -18.31 -8.60
N ALA A 612 -18.04 -17.31 -9.18
CA ALA A 612 -18.17 -17.02 -10.60
C ALA A 612 -16.81 -17.00 -11.27
N SER A 613 -16.73 -17.58 -12.48
CA SER A 613 -15.61 -17.50 -13.40
C SER A 613 -16.01 -16.73 -14.64
N ALA A 614 -15.29 -15.67 -14.94
CA ALA A 614 -15.56 -14.79 -16.09
C ALA A 614 -14.41 -14.83 -17.10
N ARG A 615 -14.75 -14.76 -18.37
CA ARG A 615 -13.80 -14.73 -19.52
C ARG A 615 -14.23 -13.69 -20.54
N SER A 616 -13.27 -13.17 -21.29
CA SER A 616 -13.54 -12.23 -22.40
C SER A 616 -12.49 -12.34 -23.49
N ILE A 617 -12.89 -12.13 -24.73
CA ILE A 617 -12.03 -12.05 -25.91
C ILE A 617 -11.98 -10.64 -26.54
N GLY A 618 -12.73 -9.68 -26.00
CA GLY A 618 -12.93 -8.40 -26.67
C GLY A 618 -12.94 -7.18 -25.77
N GLU A 619 -13.92 -6.35 -26.02
CA GLU A 619 -14.05 -5.02 -25.41
C GLU A 619 -14.46 -5.06 -23.95
N ILE A 620 -15.16 -6.11 -23.52
CA ILE A 620 -15.65 -6.24 -22.13
C ILE A 620 -14.48 -6.58 -21.18
N ASN A 621 -14.26 -5.73 -20.20
CA ASN A 621 -13.25 -5.96 -19.17
C ASN A 621 -13.85 -6.72 -17.98
N VAL A 622 -13.65 -8.05 -17.93
CA VAL A 622 -14.22 -8.89 -16.87
C VAL A 622 -13.56 -8.68 -15.50
N GLN A 623 -12.38 -8.10 -15.46
CA GLN A 623 -11.74 -7.72 -14.19
C GLN A 623 -12.60 -6.68 -13.45
N ILE A 624 -13.03 -5.61 -14.13
CA ILE A 624 -13.85 -4.56 -13.53
C ILE A 624 -15.18 -5.14 -13.02
N LEU A 625 -15.79 -6.06 -13.80
CA LEU A 625 -17.01 -6.75 -13.37
C LEU A 625 -16.81 -7.55 -12.08
N MET A 626 -15.73 -8.33 -12.00
CA MET A 626 -15.48 -9.17 -10.83
C MET A 626 -14.99 -8.37 -9.63
N GLU A 627 -14.24 -7.29 -9.82
CA GLU A 627 -13.81 -6.39 -8.74
C GLU A 627 -15.00 -5.69 -8.06
N LYS A 628 -16.02 -5.27 -8.81
CA LYS A 628 -17.28 -4.75 -8.25
C LYS A 628 -17.98 -5.74 -7.31
N LEU A 629 -17.75 -7.02 -7.52
CA LEU A 629 -18.32 -8.11 -6.72
C LEU A 629 -17.39 -8.59 -5.59
N GLY A 630 -16.23 -7.94 -5.42
CA GLY A 630 -15.20 -8.31 -4.43
C GLY A 630 -14.26 -9.41 -4.89
N GLY A 631 -14.19 -9.69 -6.19
CA GLY A 631 -13.27 -10.61 -6.83
C GLY A 631 -12.06 -9.93 -7.43
N GLY A 632 -11.42 -10.58 -8.43
CA GLY A 632 -10.27 -10.04 -9.12
C GLY A 632 -9.85 -10.90 -10.31
N GLY A 633 -8.79 -10.47 -10.97
CA GLY A 633 -8.25 -11.14 -12.15
C GLY A 633 -7.56 -10.19 -13.09
N ASN A 634 -7.67 -10.45 -14.39
CA ASN A 634 -7.21 -9.58 -15.45
C ASN A 634 -8.35 -9.29 -16.47
N ARG A 635 -8.07 -8.45 -17.45
CA ARG A 635 -9.06 -8.01 -18.45
C ARG A 635 -9.80 -9.15 -19.12
N SER A 636 -9.10 -10.27 -19.43
CA SER A 636 -9.66 -11.40 -20.18
C SER A 636 -10.10 -12.58 -19.31
N ALA A 637 -9.66 -12.65 -18.04
CA ALA A 637 -9.99 -13.73 -17.12
C ALA A 637 -10.06 -13.21 -15.68
N ALA A 638 -11.20 -13.37 -15.02
CA ALA A 638 -11.41 -12.92 -13.65
C ALA A 638 -12.37 -13.88 -12.93
N ALA A 639 -12.35 -13.83 -11.61
CA ALA A 639 -13.21 -14.68 -10.78
C ALA A 639 -13.61 -13.97 -9.47
N VAL A 640 -14.71 -14.44 -8.88
CA VAL A 640 -15.15 -13.99 -7.56
C VAL A 640 -15.69 -15.17 -6.76
N GLN A 641 -15.55 -15.11 -5.45
CA GLN A 641 -16.15 -16.04 -4.50
C GLN A 641 -17.24 -15.33 -3.73
N PHE A 642 -18.36 -16.03 -3.51
CA PHE A 642 -19.48 -15.58 -2.73
C PHE A 642 -19.65 -16.52 -1.52
N PRO A 643 -18.88 -16.33 -0.43
CA PRO A 643 -19.04 -17.13 0.78
C PRO A 643 -20.49 -17.04 1.28
N ASP A 644 -21.05 -18.16 1.69
CA ASP A 644 -22.40 -18.25 2.28
C ASP A 644 -23.53 -17.60 1.44
N THR A 645 -23.32 -17.42 0.13
CA THR A 645 -24.32 -16.84 -0.78
C THR A 645 -24.83 -17.94 -1.72
N PRO A 646 -26.13 -18.23 -1.70
CA PRO A 646 -26.75 -19.18 -2.62
C PRO A 646 -26.59 -18.77 -4.08
N ARG A 647 -26.60 -19.74 -4.98
CA ARG A 647 -26.44 -19.52 -6.43
C ARG A 647 -27.43 -18.49 -6.98
N GLU A 648 -28.69 -18.54 -6.55
CA GLU A 648 -29.76 -17.63 -6.99
C GLU A 648 -29.42 -16.17 -6.73
N ASP A 649 -28.93 -15.89 -5.52
CA ASP A 649 -28.54 -14.52 -5.14
C ASP A 649 -27.23 -14.10 -5.84
N ALA A 650 -26.30 -15.04 -6.03
CA ALA A 650 -25.06 -14.77 -6.77
C ALA A 650 -25.34 -14.39 -8.25
N ILE A 651 -26.32 -15.05 -8.90
CA ILE A 651 -26.74 -14.72 -10.27
C ILE A 651 -27.31 -13.29 -10.33
N VAL A 652 -28.15 -12.92 -9.35
CA VAL A 652 -28.73 -11.57 -9.30
C VAL A 652 -27.63 -10.52 -9.21
N LYS A 653 -26.66 -10.68 -8.29
CA LYS A 653 -25.52 -9.78 -8.13
C LYS A 653 -24.67 -9.68 -9.41
N VAL A 654 -24.45 -10.80 -10.09
CA VAL A 654 -23.70 -10.80 -11.36
C VAL A 654 -24.46 -10.05 -12.45
N ARG A 655 -25.78 -10.21 -12.56
CA ARG A 655 -26.60 -9.48 -13.54
C ARG A 655 -26.64 -7.98 -13.24
N GLU A 656 -26.79 -7.59 -11.99
CA GLU A 656 -26.68 -6.19 -11.55
C GLU A 656 -25.32 -5.58 -11.91
N ALA A 657 -24.23 -6.30 -11.66
CA ALA A 657 -22.88 -5.85 -12.04
C ALA A 657 -22.71 -5.68 -13.57
N ILE A 658 -23.33 -6.56 -14.37
CA ILE A 658 -23.37 -6.44 -15.84
C ILE A 658 -24.16 -5.19 -16.25
N ASP A 659 -25.33 -4.96 -15.64
CA ASP A 659 -26.16 -3.80 -15.94
C ASP A 659 -25.46 -2.49 -15.64
N ASP A 660 -24.81 -2.42 -14.49
CA ASP A 660 -23.99 -1.28 -14.07
C ASP A 660 -22.73 -1.05 -14.95
N TYR A 661 -22.20 -2.11 -15.53
CA TYR A 661 -21.01 -1.99 -16.38
C TYR A 661 -21.38 -1.50 -17.79
N LEU A 662 -22.57 -1.88 -18.29
CA LEU A 662 -23.05 -1.55 -19.62
C LEU A 662 -23.93 -0.27 -19.66
N SER A 663 -24.26 0.31 -18.50
CA SER A 663 -24.94 1.60 -18.40
C SER A 663 -23.96 2.76 -18.58
#